data_96dff2301f3f982d1fda27bccfcec4da
#
_entry.id   96dff2301f3f982d1fda27bccfcec4da
#
_cell.length_a   1.000
_cell.length_b   1.000
_cell.length_c   1.000
_cell.angle_alpha   90.00
_cell.angle_beta   90.00
_cell.angle_gamma   90.00
#
_symmetry.space_group_name_H-M   'P 1'
#
loop_
_entity.id
_entity.type
_entity.pdbx_description
1 polymer ?
#
loop_
_entity_poly.entity_id
_entity_poly.type
_entity_poly.pdbx_seq_one_letter_code
_entity_poly.pdbx_strand_id
1 'polypeptide(L)'
;MARQEPRSRRCHDDEVVDPYAWMRAADKDDPEVRAYLEAENAWTEAAMANTSQLQEQLFGEIKGRIKETDLSVPVRKGAWWYYSRTLEGAQYPIHCRKPAVQGDERAPGDEVGEQVMLDQNVEAGDAEFFAVGAFDTTPDARVLAWSSDTEGDELYTMRFRDLASGEDLPDEIAGTYYGTAWGADNQTFFYVRPDEAMRPYQLWRHRLGTQASDDVLVHTEDDDRFFLGVGTTKDERFLVLGMESKVTSEAWVLEASDPTGTFRVVEPRHQDVEYGLEHWNDRFFIVTNADGAENFKLVSAPADSPGRDHWTDVVTHRPEVKLSGIDVFAGHLVLFERAEGLRQIRVQALGADAALGDDHVIDQPEMVGSASGGANPEFDSRVLRYGYSSMVTPSSVFDYDMDTRQRTLLKRQPVLGGYDSDRYVTERLWAMADDGAVVPISMVRRADRLRDITAPVLLYGYGSYEASMDPTFSSARLSLLDRGFVFAIAPVRGGGEMGRRWYTEGKLLAKCTTFSDFMACAHYLIEQGWTSPSRLAIRGGSAGGLLVGAVLNMAPGLFGAAVAEVPFVDVVEAILDAALPLTVLEWEEWGNPVESAEVYAYMKGYDPYLNIEAREYPPLLVTAGINDPRVPYWQPAKWVARLRATKTDSNPLLLKTEMGAGHMGPSGRYDAWRDEALVYAFLIDALGVSSLPDPAAGPLSPFGDPTPGPFASDPPGPFAS
;
A
#
# COMPACT_ATOMS: atom_id res chain seq x y z
N MET A 1 3.13 21.43 27.17
CA MET A 1 3.94 22.29 26.28
C MET A 1 5.34 21.73 26.23
N ALA A 2 5.85 21.46 25.03
CA ALA A 2 7.22 21.02 24.85
C ALA A 2 8.23 22.12 25.25
N ARG A 3 9.40 21.72 25.74
CA ARG A 3 10.52 22.60 25.97
C ARG A 3 10.98 23.23 24.65
N GLN A 4 11.34 24.50 24.67
CA GLN A 4 11.95 25.17 23.53
C GLN A 4 13.46 25.31 23.73
N GLU A 5 14.24 24.78 22.78
CA GLU A 5 15.69 24.90 22.73
C GLU A 5 16.09 25.29 21.31
N PRO A 6 16.06 26.58 20.97
CA PRO A 6 16.28 27.03 19.60
C PRO A 6 17.65 26.63 19.07
N ARG A 7 17.67 25.91 17.94
CA ARG A 7 18.87 25.58 17.16
C ARG A 7 18.75 26.18 15.77
N SER A 8 19.83 26.79 15.29
CA SER A 8 19.88 27.36 13.95
C SER A 8 20.49 26.36 12.97
N ARG A 9 19.84 26.23 11.81
CA ARG A 9 20.38 25.54 10.65
C ARG A 9 20.47 26.52 9.49
N ARG A 10 21.59 26.48 8.77
CA ARG A 10 21.79 27.26 7.54
C ARG A 10 21.83 26.37 6.33
N CYS A 11 21.11 26.78 5.29
CA CYS A 11 21.15 26.15 3.99
C CYS A 11 21.05 27.25 2.93
N HIS A 12 21.97 27.25 1.98
CA HIS A 12 22.13 28.37 1.05
C HIS A 12 22.30 29.71 1.80
N ASP A 13 21.56 30.74 1.42
CA ASP A 13 21.57 32.05 2.08
C ASP A 13 20.46 32.20 3.16
N ASP A 14 19.84 31.10 3.58
CA ASP A 14 18.74 31.08 4.52
C ASP A 14 19.13 30.48 5.87
N GLU A 15 18.53 31.00 6.94
CA GLU A 15 18.69 30.51 8.31
C GLU A 15 17.34 30.18 8.91
N VAL A 16 17.14 28.90 9.26
CA VAL A 16 15.94 28.42 9.95
C VAL A 16 16.28 28.17 11.41
N VAL A 17 15.45 28.74 12.32
CA VAL A 17 15.52 28.46 13.75
C VAL A 17 14.47 27.45 14.12
N ASP A 18 14.91 26.31 14.62
CA ASP A 18 14.05 25.22 15.10
C ASP A 18 14.09 25.15 16.63
N PRO A 19 12.99 25.49 17.33
CA PRO A 19 12.94 25.42 18.78
C PRO A 19 12.78 23.98 19.32
N TYR A 20 12.47 23.02 18.48
CA TYR A 20 12.17 21.64 18.83
C TYR A 20 13.16 20.62 18.23
N ALA A 21 14.28 21.06 17.68
CA ALA A 21 15.32 20.21 17.10
C ALA A 21 15.86 19.15 18.08
N TRP A 22 15.72 19.35 19.38
CA TRP A 22 16.11 18.40 20.43
C TRP A 22 15.33 17.08 20.37
N MET A 23 14.11 17.09 19.81
CA MET A 23 13.29 15.87 19.64
C MET A 23 13.89 14.91 18.62
N ARG A 24 14.75 15.39 17.71
CA ARG A 24 15.54 14.57 16.81
C ARG A 24 16.80 14.07 17.56
N ALA A 25 16.59 13.19 18.54
CA ALA A 25 17.68 12.55 19.25
C ALA A 25 18.40 11.52 18.34
N ALA A 26 19.69 11.30 18.61
CA ALA A 26 20.45 10.27 17.91
C ALA A 26 19.99 8.84 18.27
N ASP A 27 19.30 8.70 19.40
CA ASP A 27 18.77 7.46 19.91
C ASP A 27 17.27 7.64 20.20
N LYS A 28 16.42 6.78 19.61
CA LYS A 28 14.98 6.74 19.86
C LYS A 28 14.62 6.48 21.34
N ASP A 29 15.55 5.88 22.08
CA ASP A 29 15.41 5.56 23.50
C ASP A 29 15.90 6.70 24.42
N ASP A 30 16.21 7.90 23.88
CA ASP A 30 16.51 9.07 24.70
C ASP A 30 15.41 9.30 25.75
N PRO A 31 15.74 9.28 27.05
CA PRO A 31 14.73 9.32 28.12
C PRO A 31 13.87 10.60 28.11
N GLU A 32 14.41 11.73 27.64
CA GLU A 32 13.65 12.97 27.56
C GLU A 32 12.64 12.95 26.42
N VAL A 33 13.02 12.39 25.27
CA VAL A 33 12.14 12.20 24.13
C VAL A 33 11.03 11.23 24.48
N ARG A 34 11.36 10.07 25.02
CA ARG A 34 10.34 9.08 25.44
C ARG A 34 9.36 9.67 26.45
N ALA A 35 9.85 10.35 27.49
CA ALA A 35 8.99 11.00 28.47
C ALA A 35 8.06 12.05 27.86
N TYR A 36 8.51 12.77 26.83
CA TYR A 36 7.67 13.71 26.10
C TYR A 36 6.56 12.99 25.30
N LEU A 37 6.91 11.94 24.54
CA LEU A 37 5.95 11.17 23.75
C LEU A 37 4.91 10.46 24.64
N GLU A 38 5.34 9.89 25.76
CA GLU A 38 4.45 9.29 26.76
C GLU A 38 3.51 10.33 27.39
N ALA A 39 3.99 11.55 27.64
CA ALA A 39 3.15 12.64 28.14
C ALA A 39 2.12 13.11 27.10
N GLU A 40 2.46 13.12 25.81
CA GLU A 40 1.52 13.38 24.71
C GLU A 40 0.46 12.25 24.59
N ASN A 41 0.87 10.99 24.74
CA ASN A 41 -0.05 9.85 24.76
C ASN A 41 -1.05 9.97 25.93
N ALA A 42 -0.55 10.26 27.13
CA ALA A 42 -1.40 10.49 28.32
C ALA A 42 -2.35 11.69 28.15
N TRP A 43 -1.90 12.76 27.47
CA TRP A 43 -2.74 13.91 27.15
C TRP A 43 -3.84 13.50 26.15
N THR A 44 -3.49 12.77 25.09
CA THR A 44 -4.44 12.27 24.08
C THR A 44 -5.48 11.36 24.72
N GLU A 45 -5.07 10.43 25.58
CA GLU A 45 -5.98 9.54 26.32
C GLU A 45 -6.95 10.35 27.20
N ALA A 46 -6.43 11.32 27.96
CA ALA A 46 -7.25 12.17 28.81
C ALA A 46 -8.23 13.05 27.98
N ALA A 47 -7.80 13.61 26.87
CA ALA A 47 -8.64 14.40 25.98
C ALA A 47 -9.74 13.58 25.29
N MET A 48 -9.45 12.32 24.98
CA MET A 48 -10.39 11.37 24.35
C MET A 48 -11.22 10.56 25.37
N ALA A 49 -11.05 10.78 26.67
CA ALA A 49 -11.74 10.00 27.70
C ALA A 49 -13.27 10.04 27.61
N ASN A 50 -13.84 11.17 27.14
CA ASN A 50 -15.27 11.30 26.88
C ASN A 50 -15.78 10.41 25.75
N THR A 51 -14.90 9.94 24.87
CA THR A 51 -15.23 9.05 23.75
C THR A 51 -14.94 7.57 24.03
N SER A 52 -14.45 7.19 25.22
CA SER A 52 -14.04 5.83 25.54
C SER A 52 -15.16 4.80 25.27
N GLN A 53 -16.41 5.12 25.62
CA GLN A 53 -17.55 4.25 25.35
C GLN A 53 -17.80 4.13 23.83
N LEU A 54 -17.64 5.21 23.09
CA LEU A 54 -17.79 5.21 21.63
C LEU A 54 -16.66 4.41 20.96
N GLN A 55 -15.44 4.52 21.45
CA GLN A 55 -14.30 3.73 20.95
C GLN A 55 -14.56 2.24 21.11
N GLU A 56 -14.99 1.79 22.30
CA GLU A 56 -15.35 0.37 22.51
C GLU A 56 -16.55 -0.07 21.67
N GLN A 57 -17.55 0.80 21.47
CA GLN A 57 -18.65 0.52 20.57
C GLN A 57 -18.17 0.34 19.13
N LEU A 58 -17.36 1.27 18.61
CA LEU A 58 -16.80 1.22 17.25
C LEU A 58 -15.90 0.01 17.04
N PHE A 59 -15.03 -0.31 18.02
CA PHE A 59 -14.25 -1.55 17.99
C PHE A 59 -15.16 -2.79 17.91
N GLY A 60 -16.21 -2.83 18.73
CA GLY A 60 -17.20 -3.91 18.69
C GLY A 60 -17.92 -4.01 17.36
N GLU A 61 -18.28 -2.87 16.72
CA GLU A 61 -18.90 -2.82 15.40
C GLU A 61 -17.95 -3.33 14.31
N ILE A 62 -16.66 -2.89 14.32
CA ILE A 62 -15.65 -3.32 13.37
C ILE A 62 -15.41 -4.82 13.49
N LYS A 63 -15.10 -5.27 14.70
CA LYS A 63 -14.89 -6.69 15.02
C LYS A 63 -16.12 -7.54 14.64
N GLY A 64 -17.33 -7.10 15.01
CA GLY A 64 -18.56 -7.83 14.78
C GLY A 64 -18.94 -8.00 13.30
N ARG A 65 -18.37 -7.20 12.39
CA ARG A 65 -18.53 -7.35 10.93
C ARG A 65 -17.52 -8.31 10.29
N ILE A 66 -16.49 -8.70 11.01
CA ILE A 66 -15.40 -9.51 10.48
C ILE A 66 -15.60 -10.97 10.91
N LYS A 67 -15.52 -11.88 9.97
CA LYS A 67 -15.45 -13.31 10.25
C LYS A 67 -14.04 -13.63 10.77
N GLU A 68 -13.88 -13.74 12.09
CA GLU A 68 -12.58 -13.88 12.74
C GLU A 68 -11.89 -15.21 12.43
N THR A 69 -12.65 -16.32 12.41
CA THR A 69 -12.16 -17.61 11.96
C THR A 69 -12.48 -17.76 10.48
N ASP A 70 -11.50 -17.58 9.62
CA ASP A 70 -11.68 -17.58 8.17
C ASP A 70 -10.47 -18.17 7.45
N LEU A 71 -10.68 -18.55 6.17
CA LEU A 71 -9.66 -19.11 5.26
C LEU A 71 -9.47 -18.18 4.06
N SER A 72 -8.23 -17.98 3.61
CA SER A 72 -7.99 -17.42 2.27
C SER A 72 -8.44 -18.42 1.18
N VAL A 73 -8.59 -17.94 -0.05
CA VAL A 73 -8.79 -18.84 -1.19
C VAL A 73 -7.49 -19.61 -1.44
N PRO A 74 -7.52 -20.96 -1.44
CA PRO A 74 -6.32 -21.75 -1.69
C PRO A 74 -5.74 -21.50 -3.08
N VAL A 75 -4.42 -21.40 -3.17
CA VAL A 75 -3.64 -21.21 -4.39
C VAL A 75 -2.86 -22.48 -4.68
N ARG A 76 -2.99 -23.01 -5.89
CA ARG A 76 -2.20 -24.17 -6.32
C ARG A 76 -0.83 -23.71 -6.79
N LYS A 77 0.23 -24.39 -6.30
CA LYS A 77 1.58 -24.34 -6.88
C LYS A 77 2.15 -25.75 -6.87
N GLY A 78 2.31 -26.33 -8.03
CA GLY A 78 2.82 -27.70 -8.21
C GLY A 78 1.94 -28.75 -7.51
N ALA A 79 2.54 -29.47 -6.56
CA ALA A 79 1.90 -30.56 -5.81
C ALA A 79 1.13 -30.10 -4.57
N TRP A 80 0.97 -28.81 -4.35
CA TRP A 80 0.40 -28.26 -3.14
C TRP A 80 -0.65 -27.18 -3.38
N TRP A 81 -1.63 -27.11 -2.45
CA TRP A 81 -2.54 -25.98 -2.26
C TRP A 81 -2.08 -25.17 -1.06
N TYR A 82 -1.74 -23.90 -1.24
CA TYR A 82 -1.30 -22.97 -0.21
C TYR A 82 -2.44 -22.04 0.19
N TYR A 83 -2.61 -21.79 1.48
CA TYR A 83 -3.60 -20.87 2.01
C TYR A 83 -3.21 -20.39 3.39
N SER A 84 -3.85 -19.33 3.84
CA SER A 84 -3.78 -18.85 5.21
C SER A 84 -5.14 -18.98 5.90
N ARG A 85 -5.12 -19.15 7.21
CA ARG A 85 -6.32 -19.11 8.04
C ARG A 85 -6.10 -18.22 9.25
N THR A 86 -7.18 -17.62 9.74
CA THR A 86 -7.23 -16.87 10.97
C THR A 86 -8.10 -17.59 11.98
N LEU A 87 -7.87 -17.36 13.26
CA LEU A 87 -8.67 -17.92 14.35
C LEU A 87 -9.22 -16.79 15.19
N GLU A 88 -10.42 -16.99 15.76
CA GLU A 88 -10.97 -16.07 16.74
C GLU A 88 -10.03 -15.92 17.93
N GLY A 89 -9.77 -14.70 18.35
CA GLY A 89 -8.87 -14.37 19.45
C GLY A 89 -7.39 -14.31 19.08
N ALA A 90 -6.97 -14.78 17.89
CA ALA A 90 -5.59 -14.72 17.44
C ALA A 90 -5.31 -13.43 16.66
N GLN A 91 -4.14 -12.83 16.89
CA GLN A 91 -3.73 -11.56 16.24
C GLN A 91 -3.30 -11.75 14.79
N TYR A 92 -2.64 -12.89 14.49
CA TYR A 92 -1.94 -13.12 13.24
C TYR A 92 -2.51 -14.33 12.47
N PRO A 93 -2.26 -14.44 11.15
CA PRO A 93 -2.62 -15.59 10.35
C PRO A 93 -1.73 -16.81 10.63
N ILE A 94 -2.25 -17.97 10.24
CA ILE A 94 -1.53 -19.24 10.19
C ILE A 94 -1.42 -19.65 8.74
N HIS A 95 -0.20 -19.86 8.25
CA HIS A 95 0.07 -20.29 6.88
C HIS A 95 0.07 -21.81 6.80
N CYS A 96 -0.71 -22.33 5.87
CA CYS A 96 -0.95 -23.76 5.71
C CYS A 96 -0.80 -24.19 4.26
N ARG A 97 -0.59 -25.51 4.06
CA ARG A 97 -0.68 -26.14 2.75
C ARG A 97 -1.34 -27.51 2.83
N LYS A 98 -1.85 -27.98 1.71
CA LYS A 98 -2.42 -29.33 1.53
C LYS A 98 -1.92 -29.96 0.25
N PRO A 99 -1.76 -31.31 0.19
CA PRO A 99 -1.43 -31.98 -1.06
C PRO A 99 -2.48 -31.70 -2.14
N ALA A 100 -2.03 -31.39 -3.35
CA ALA A 100 -2.87 -31.30 -4.53
C ALA A 100 -2.84 -32.64 -5.29
N VAL A 101 -4.00 -33.14 -5.60
CA VAL A 101 -4.12 -34.35 -6.45
C VAL A 101 -4.23 -33.91 -7.92
N GLN A 102 -3.63 -34.67 -8.82
CA GLN A 102 -3.69 -34.36 -10.24
C GLN A 102 -5.15 -34.41 -10.73
N GLY A 103 -5.63 -33.32 -11.31
CA GLY A 103 -7.01 -33.17 -11.76
C GLY A 103 -7.94 -32.46 -10.77
N ASP A 104 -7.48 -32.13 -9.57
CA ASP A 104 -8.25 -31.33 -8.63
C ASP A 104 -8.34 -29.85 -9.13
N GLU A 105 -9.56 -29.42 -9.42
CA GLU A 105 -9.83 -28.01 -9.76
C GLU A 105 -9.99 -27.15 -8.50
N ARG A 106 -10.16 -27.75 -7.32
CA ARG A 106 -10.36 -27.08 -6.03
C ARG A 106 -9.65 -27.80 -4.91
N ALA A 107 -9.15 -27.05 -3.94
CA ALA A 107 -8.59 -27.64 -2.72
C ALA A 107 -9.67 -28.44 -1.95
N PRO A 108 -9.27 -29.57 -1.32
CA PRO A 108 -10.16 -30.33 -0.44
C PRO A 108 -10.74 -29.44 0.67
N GLY A 109 -12.03 -29.58 0.94
CA GLY A 109 -12.79 -28.70 1.83
C GLY A 109 -12.58 -28.94 3.33
N ASP A 110 -11.88 -29.98 3.73
CA ASP A 110 -11.66 -30.38 5.12
C ASP A 110 -10.20 -30.16 5.56
N GLU A 111 -9.94 -30.18 6.87
CA GLU A 111 -8.58 -30.03 7.42
C GLU A 111 -7.72 -31.31 7.26
N VAL A 112 -8.25 -32.33 6.61
CA VAL A 112 -7.54 -33.60 6.39
C VAL A 112 -6.34 -33.35 5.47
N GLY A 113 -5.16 -33.73 5.97
CA GLY A 113 -3.90 -33.53 5.25
C GLY A 113 -3.32 -32.10 5.33
N GLU A 114 -3.91 -31.23 6.15
CA GLU A 114 -3.34 -29.90 6.41
C GLU A 114 -1.95 -30.02 7.04
N GLN A 115 -1.02 -29.26 6.51
CA GLN A 115 0.28 -29.00 7.10
C GLN A 115 0.40 -27.52 7.43
N VAL A 116 0.61 -27.19 8.68
CA VAL A 116 1.00 -25.83 9.11
C VAL A 116 2.44 -25.58 8.67
N MET A 117 2.66 -24.53 7.92
CA MET A 117 3.97 -24.08 7.46
C MET A 117 4.57 -23.09 8.45
N LEU A 118 3.76 -22.12 8.90
CA LEU A 118 4.13 -21.08 9.85
C LEU A 118 2.88 -20.61 10.62
N ASP A 119 2.91 -20.70 11.94
CA ASP A 119 1.92 -20.05 12.79
C ASP A 119 2.52 -18.76 13.37
N GLN A 120 2.13 -17.61 12.77
CA GLN A 120 2.67 -16.34 13.20
C GLN A 120 2.34 -16.00 14.67
N ASN A 121 1.28 -16.57 15.24
CA ASN A 121 0.96 -16.35 16.65
C ASN A 121 1.95 -17.07 17.57
N VAL A 122 2.47 -18.25 17.15
CA VAL A 122 3.49 -18.98 17.87
C VAL A 122 4.84 -18.28 17.78
N GLU A 123 5.20 -17.85 16.55
CA GLU A 123 6.48 -17.17 16.29
C GLU A 123 6.56 -15.77 16.96
N ALA A 124 5.44 -15.05 17.00
CA ALA A 124 5.37 -13.76 17.69
C ALA A 124 5.60 -13.89 19.21
N GLY A 125 5.14 -14.99 19.82
CA GLY A 125 5.28 -15.19 21.26
C GLY A 125 4.76 -13.99 22.08
N ASP A 126 5.64 -13.43 22.90
CA ASP A 126 5.36 -12.25 23.75
C ASP A 126 5.89 -10.93 23.12
N ALA A 127 6.29 -10.91 21.83
CA ALA A 127 6.79 -9.72 21.18
C ALA A 127 5.70 -8.63 21.07
N GLU A 128 6.06 -7.39 21.33
CA GLU A 128 5.15 -6.23 21.19
C GLU A 128 4.80 -5.95 19.73
N PHE A 129 5.72 -6.28 18.83
CA PHE A 129 5.56 -6.17 17.39
C PHE A 129 6.00 -7.47 16.72
N PHE A 130 5.30 -7.88 15.67
CA PHE A 130 5.70 -9.02 14.84
C PHE A 130 5.20 -8.86 13.42
N ALA A 131 6.11 -8.87 12.47
CA ALA A 131 5.80 -8.87 11.05
C ALA A 131 6.63 -9.90 10.30
N VAL A 132 6.01 -10.60 9.34
CA VAL A 132 6.71 -11.50 8.41
C VAL A 132 7.11 -10.71 7.17
N GLY A 133 8.40 -10.75 6.81
CA GLY A 133 8.94 -10.15 5.59
C GLY A 133 8.91 -11.14 4.43
N ALA A 134 9.91 -12.00 4.32
CA ALA A 134 9.97 -13.04 3.30
C ALA A 134 9.15 -14.28 3.71
N PHE A 135 8.55 -14.92 2.70
CA PHE A 135 7.84 -16.19 2.86
C PHE A 135 7.86 -16.91 1.50
N ASP A 136 8.89 -17.73 1.29
CA ASP A 136 9.12 -18.39 0.00
C ASP A 136 9.60 -19.82 0.17
N THR A 137 9.12 -20.75 -0.69
CA THR A 137 9.50 -22.16 -0.62
C THR A 137 10.48 -22.52 -1.72
N THR A 138 11.37 -23.48 -1.40
CA THR A 138 12.18 -24.15 -2.45
C THR A 138 11.31 -24.64 -3.59
N PRO A 139 11.83 -24.74 -4.84
CA PRO A 139 11.09 -25.31 -5.99
C PRO A 139 10.51 -26.70 -5.72
N ASP A 140 11.18 -27.56 -4.93
CA ASP A 140 10.67 -28.86 -4.51
C ASP A 140 9.71 -28.82 -3.32
N ALA A 141 9.42 -27.62 -2.81
CA ALA A 141 8.51 -27.33 -1.70
C ALA A 141 8.86 -28.03 -0.37
N ARG A 142 10.15 -28.28 -0.11
CA ARG A 142 10.61 -28.95 1.15
C ARG A 142 11.06 -28.00 2.22
N VAL A 143 11.63 -26.85 1.85
CA VAL A 143 12.11 -25.86 2.79
C VAL A 143 11.37 -24.56 2.56
N LEU A 144 10.97 -23.92 3.66
CA LEU A 144 10.42 -22.57 3.71
C LEU A 144 11.51 -21.61 4.17
N ALA A 145 11.85 -20.60 3.37
CA ALA A 145 12.54 -19.42 3.85
C ALA A 145 11.49 -18.44 4.37
N TRP A 146 11.66 -17.97 5.59
CA TRP A 146 10.79 -16.98 6.20
C TRP A 146 11.60 -16.01 7.05
N SER A 147 11.16 -14.76 7.10
CA SER A 147 11.84 -13.76 7.92
C SER A 147 10.86 -13.00 8.79
N SER A 148 11.33 -12.49 9.92
CA SER A 148 10.52 -11.71 10.84
C SER A 148 11.23 -10.45 11.31
N ASP A 149 10.44 -9.39 11.49
CA ASP A 149 10.75 -8.17 12.21
C ASP A 149 9.96 -8.18 13.52
N THR A 150 10.67 -7.96 14.65
CA THR A 150 10.08 -7.91 16.00
C THR A 150 10.18 -6.53 16.66
N GLU A 151 10.72 -5.54 15.93
CA GLU A 151 10.92 -4.17 16.40
C GLU A 151 10.02 -3.15 15.69
N GLY A 152 9.60 -3.44 14.45
CA GLY A 152 8.86 -2.53 13.60
C GLY A 152 9.74 -1.54 12.83
N ASP A 153 11.02 -1.87 12.66
CA ASP A 153 12.03 -1.06 11.96
C ASP A 153 12.31 -1.54 10.53
N GLU A 154 11.57 -2.55 10.07
CA GLU A 154 11.69 -3.17 8.74
C GLU A 154 13.03 -3.89 8.50
N LEU A 155 13.78 -4.22 9.54
CA LEU A 155 14.93 -5.12 9.48
C LEU A 155 14.53 -6.53 9.90
N TYR A 156 14.82 -7.49 9.05
CA TYR A 156 14.34 -8.84 9.21
C TYR A 156 15.46 -9.82 9.54
N THR A 157 15.11 -10.85 10.32
CA THR A 157 15.94 -12.03 10.51
C THR A 157 15.36 -13.20 9.72
N MET A 158 16.14 -13.71 8.75
CA MET A 158 15.78 -14.83 7.88
C MET A 158 16.07 -16.16 8.58
N ARG A 159 15.14 -17.11 8.45
CA ARG A 159 15.21 -18.50 8.92
C ARG A 159 14.71 -19.44 7.86
N PHE A 160 15.09 -20.71 8.00
CA PHE A 160 14.74 -21.75 7.05
C PHE A 160 14.10 -22.93 7.80
N ARG A 161 12.90 -23.34 7.37
CA ARG A 161 12.14 -24.41 8.02
C ARG A 161 12.03 -25.63 7.11
N ASP A 162 12.45 -26.80 7.60
CA ASP A 162 12.13 -28.08 6.97
C ASP A 162 10.63 -28.36 7.14
N LEU A 163 9.91 -28.37 6.05
CA LEU A 163 8.46 -28.52 6.07
C LEU A 163 8.00 -29.96 6.36
N ALA A 164 8.89 -30.96 6.33
CA ALA A 164 8.53 -32.34 6.68
C ALA A 164 8.57 -32.54 8.19
N SER A 165 9.56 -31.97 8.89
CA SER A 165 9.66 -32.02 10.34
C SER A 165 8.89 -30.89 11.04
N GLY A 166 8.74 -29.73 10.38
CA GLY A 166 8.22 -28.49 10.96
C GLY A 166 9.24 -27.76 11.84
N GLU A 167 10.52 -28.18 11.82
CA GLU A 167 11.59 -27.57 12.61
C GLU A 167 12.43 -26.62 11.76
N ASP A 168 12.91 -25.55 12.38
CA ASP A 168 13.83 -24.62 11.73
C ASP A 168 15.23 -25.27 11.62
N LEU A 169 15.84 -25.04 10.46
CA LEU A 169 17.24 -25.40 10.22
C LEU A 169 18.16 -24.47 11.03
N PRO A 170 19.43 -24.84 11.24
CA PRO A 170 20.35 -24.02 12.00
C PRO A 170 20.80 -22.73 11.30
N ASP A 171 20.42 -22.56 10.05
CA ASP A 171 20.76 -21.41 9.22
C ASP A 171 19.92 -20.19 9.68
N GLU A 172 20.60 -19.10 10.03
CA GLU A 172 19.96 -17.82 10.38
C GLU A 172 20.75 -16.66 9.80
N ILE A 173 20.06 -15.69 9.18
CA ILE A 173 20.67 -14.52 8.57
C ILE A 173 19.98 -13.26 9.07
N ALA A 174 20.66 -12.49 9.91
CA ALA A 174 20.14 -11.23 10.43
C ALA A 174 20.39 -10.06 9.46
N GLY A 175 19.59 -9.00 9.59
CA GLY A 175 19.74 -7.76 8.82
C GLY A 175 19.43 -7.93 7.33
N THR A 176 18.42 -8.72 7.02
CA THR A 176 17.87 -8.86 5.67
C THR A 176 16.77 -7.83 5.42
N TYR A 177 16.39 -7.65 4.15
CA TYR A 177 15.30 -6.78 3.72
C TYR A 177 14.36 -7.56 2.80
N TYR A 178 13.38 -6.89 2.18
CA TYR A 178 12.48 -7.51 1.22
C TYR A 178 13.22 -7.95 -0.05
N GLY A 179 12.69 -8.98 -0.70
CA GLY A 179 13.23 -9.53 -1.93
C GLY A 179 14.11 -10.76 -1.69
N THR A 180 13.60 -11.91 -2.14
CA THR A 180 14.27 -13.21 -2.04
C THR A 180 14.01 -14.04 -3.28
N ALA A 181 14.91 -14.99 -3.58
CA ALA A 181 14.71 -15.96 -4.64
C ALA A 181 15.49 -17.25 -4.39
N TRP A 182 14.92 -18.37 -4.80
CA TRP A 182 15.58 -19.67 -4.77
C TRP A 182 16.18 -20.03 -6.13
N GLY A 183 17.38 -20.60 -6.10
CA GLY A 183 17.90 -21.34 -7.24
C GLY A 183 17.15 -22.65 -7.47
N ALA A 184 17.13 -23.14 -8.72
CA ALA A 184 16.46 -24.39 -9.06
C ALA A 184 17.14 -25.64 -8.44
N ASP A 185 18.31 -25.50 -7.81
CA ASP A 185 19.02 -26.54 -7.08
C ASP A 185 18.45 -26.84 -5.68
N ASN A 186 17.44 -26.10 -5.22
CA ASN A 186 16.81 -26.20 -3.90
C ASN A 186 17.78 -25.97 -2.72
N GLN A 187 18.92 -25.38 -2.94
CA GLN A 187 19.96 -25.16 -1.93
C GLN A 187 20.51 -23.74 -1.92
N THR A 188 20.47 -23.06 -3.06
CA THR A 188 20.98 -21.72 -3.20
C THR A 188 19.86 -20.71 -3.02
N PHE A 189 20.05 -19.78 -2.09
CA PHE A 189 19.10 -18.74 -1.74
C PHE A 189 19.69 -17.36 -1.92
N PHE A 190 18.96 -16.47 -2.55
CA PHE A 190 19.36 -15.07 -2.73
C PHE A 190 18.52 -14.18 -1.82
N TYR A 191 19.17 -13.17 -1.24
CA TYR A 191 18.54 -12.19 -0.38
C TYR A 191 19.24 -10.83 -0.50
N VAL A 192 18.55 -9.77 -0.09
CA VAL A 192 19.10 -8.42 -0.12
C VAL A 192 19.36 -7.90 1.29
N ARG A 193 20.37 -7.05 1.43
CA ARG A 193 20.70 -6.31 2.66
C ARG A 193 20.60 -4.81 2.41
N PRO A 194 20.03 -4.06 3.36
CA PRO A 194 20.04 -2.60 3.31
C PRO A 194 21.35 -2.03 3.88
N ASP A 195 21.63 -0.77 3.53
CA ASP A 195 22.64 0.05 4.19
C ASP A 195 22.09 0.74 5.47
N GLU A 196 22.88 1.66 6.05
CA GLU A 196 22.49 2.41 7.25
C GLU A 196 21.29 3.36 6.99
N ALA A 197 21.05 3.75 5.73
CA ALA A 197 19.88 4.51 5.31
C ALA A 197 18.69 3.62 4.89
N MET A 198 18.66 2.34 5.30
CA MET A 198 17.62 1.37 4.98
C MET A 198 17.41 1.13 3.48
N ARG A 199 18.39 1.47 2.65
CA ARG A 199 18.37 1.24 1.22
C ARG A 199 18.86 -0.17 0.91
N PRO A 200 18.05 -1.11 0.36
CA PRO A 200 18.54 -2.41 -0.10
C PRO A 200 19.51 -2.20 -1.26
N TYR A 201 20.81 -2.46 -1.05
CA TYR A 201 21.87 -2.15 -2.00
C TYR A 201 22.83 -3.30 -2.29
N GLN A 202 22.74 -4.39 -1.54
CA GLN A 202 23.56 -5.57 -1.75
C GLN A 202 22.72 -6.81 -1.99
N LEU A 203 23.05 -7.56 -3.05
CA LEU A 203 22.56 -8.91 -3.29
C LEU A 203 23.56 -9.91 -2.75
N TRP A 204 23.09 -10.79 -1.89
CA TRP A 204 23.86 -11.88 -1.30
C TRP A 204 23.31 -13.24 -1.71
N ARG A 205 24.19 -14.24 -1.70
CA ARG A 205 23.88 -15.63 -1.99
C ARG A 205 24.29 -16.51 -0.83
N HIS A 206 23.31 -17.17 -0.23
CA HIS A 206 23.45 -18.17 0.82
C HIS A 206 23.32 -19.58 0.27
N ARG A 207 24.01 -20.53 0.86
CA ARG A 207 23.83 -21.97 0.60
C ARG A 207 23.34 -22.65 1.87
N LEU A 208 22.20 -23.34 1.80
CA LEU A 208 21.67 -24.08 2.94
C LEU A 208 22.70 -25.02 3.56
N GLY A 209 22.78 -25.02 4.89
CA GLY A 209 23.72 -25.80 5.70
C GLY A 209 25.08 -25.15 5.88
N THR A 210 25.26 -23.88 5.45
CA THR A 210 26.49 -23.10 5.72
C THR A 210 26.21 -21.97 6.72
N GLN A 211 27.27 -21.37 7.24
CA GLN A 211 27.13 -20.18 8.11
C GLN A 211 26.89 -18.94 7.25
N ALA A 212 26.10 -17.98 7.75
CA ALA A 212 25.89 -16.68 7.07
C ALA A 212 27.20 -15.89 6.82
N SER A 213 28.26 -16.17 7.58
CA SER A 213 29.61 -15.61 7.35
C SER A 213 30.28 -16.15 6.08
N ASP A 214 29.81 -17.27 5.55
CA ASP A 214 30.32 -17.90 4.33
C ASP A 214 29.57 -17.45 3.08
N ASP A 215 28.55 -16.58 3.24
CA ASP A 215 27.72 -16.08 2.17
C ASP A 215 28.54 -15.24 1.17
N VAL A 216 28.13 -15.31 -0.08
CA VAL A 216 28.80 -14.64 -1.18
C VAL A 216 28.09 -13.36 -1.54
N LEU A 217 28.79 -12.22 -1.46
CA LEU A 217 28.32 -10.97 -2.03
C LEU A 217 28.32 -11.08 -3.56
N VAL A 218 27.15 -10.99 -4.17
CA VAL A 218 26.96 -11.16 -5.62
C VAL A 218 27.01 -9.83 -6.35
N HIS A 219 26.37 -8.80 -5.77
CA HIS A 219 26.31 -7.47 -6.37
C HIS A 219 26.19 -6.39 -5.29
N THR A 220 26.77 -5.21 -5.57
CA THR A 220 26.59 -3.99 -4.79
C THR A 220 26.14 -2.88 -5.74
N GLU A 221 25.06 -2.21 -5.42
CA GLU A 221 24.60 -1.02 -6.12
C GLU A 221 25.24 0.23 -5.51
N ASP A 222 26.08 0.90 -6.29
CA ASP A 222 26.84 2.06 -5.82
C ASP A 222 26.10 3.39 -5.95
N ASP A 223 25.01 3.45 -6.75
CA ASP A 223 24.20 4.66 -6.90
C ASP A 223 23.09 4.69 -5.84
N ASP A 224 23.21 5.62 -4.89
CA ASP A 224 22.31 5.72 -3.74
C ASP A 224 20.85 6.01 -4.10
N ARG A 225 20.56 6.35 -5.37
CA ARG A 225 19.20 6.53 -5.87
C ARG A 225 18.48 5.23 -6.17
N PHE A 226 19.17 4.08 -6.19
CA PHE A 226 18.61 2.80 -6.63
C PHE A 226 18.45 1.82 -5.48
N PHE A 227 17.30 1.14 -5.48
CA PHE A 227 17.01 0.01 -4.63
C PHE A 227 17.20 -1.30 -5.39
N LEU A 228 17.75 -2.30 -4.72
CA LEU A 228 17.82 -3.67 -5.23
C LEU A 228 16.57 -4.46 -4.86
N GLY A 229 16.11 -5.28 -5.79
CA GLY A 229 15.15 -6.34 -5.57
C GLY A 229 15.59 -7.60 -6.30
N VAL A 230 15.29 -8.79 -5.76
CA VAL A 230 15.50 -10.07 -6.42
C VAL A 230 14.22 -10.89 -6.44
N GLY A 231 13.96 -11.58 -7.54
CA GLY A 231 12.81 -12.45 -7.73
C GLY A 231 13.06 -13.47 -8.82
N THR A 232 12.00 -14.15 -9.29
CA THR A 232 12.04 -15.11 -10.38
C THR A 232 11.01 -14.74 -11.45
N THR A 233 11.28 -15.10 -12.70
CA THR A 233 10.23 -15.10 -13.73
C THR A 233 9.16 -16.14 -13.41
N LYS A 234 7.92 -15.93 -13.90
CA LYS A 234 6.78 -16.80 -13.58
C LYS A 234 7.00 -18.27 -13.95
N ASP A 235 7.73 -18.53 -15.02
CA ASP A 235 8.10 -19.88 -15.44
C ASP A 235 9.30 -20.47 -14.65
N GLU A 236 9.77 -19.75 -13.63
CA GLU A 236 10.89 -20.10 -12.74
C GLU A 236 12.22 -20.37 -13.47
N ARG A 237 12.34 -19.92 -14.73
CA ARG A 237 13.56 -20.14 -15.51
C ARG A 237 14.68 -19.17 -15.15
N PHE A 238 14.35 -17.92 -14.88
CA PHE A 238 15.35 -16.89 -14.56
C PHE A 238 15.16 -16.33 -13.16
N LEU A 239 16.29 -16.12 -12.49
CA LEU A 239 16.43 -15.18 -11.40
C LEU A 239 16.56 -13.78 -11.99
N VAL A 240 15.83 -12.82 -11.45
CA VAL A 240 15.83 -11.42 -11.89
C VAL A 240 16.32 -10.54 -10.77
N LEU A 241 17.41 -9.81 -10.98
CA LEU A 241 17.88 -8.75 -10.12
C LEU A 241 17.42 -7.42 -10.73
N GLY A 242 16.51 -6.74 -10.04
CA GLY A 242 16.03 -5.40 -10.40
C GLY A 242 16.77 -4.32 -9.59
N MET A 243 17.10 -3.23 -10.25
CA MET A 243 17.61 -2.00 -9.64
C MET A 243 16.72 -0.85 -10.08
N GLU A 244 16.05 -0.20 -9.14
CA GLU A 244 15.00 0.77 -9.44
C GLU A 244 15.18 2.05 -8.64
N SER A 245 15.12 3.18 -9.32
CA SER A 245 14.89 4.50 -8.74
C SER A 245 13.41 4.90 -8.91
N LYS A 246 13.05 6.13 -8.62
CA LYS A 246 11.66 6.62 -8.83
C LYS A 246 11.28 6.76 -10.32
N VAL A 247 12.26 6.84 -11.22
CA VAL A 247 12.03 7.13 -12.64
C VAL A 247 12.93 6.35 -13.59
N THR A 248 13.79 5.48 -13.06
CA THR A 248 14.77 4.74 -13.87
C THR A 248 14.91 3.32 -13.35
N SER A 249 15.04 2.35 -14.24
CA SER A 249 15.27 0.96 -13.83
C SER A 249 16.36 0.29 -14.67
N GLU A 250 16.93 -0.77 -14.10
CA GLU A 250 17.84 -1.72 -14.75
C GLU A 250 17.52 -3.13 -14.25
N ALA A 251 17.55 -4.12 -15.11
CA ALA A 251 17.34 -5.51 -14.72
C ALA A 251 18.46 -6.40 -15.24
N TRP A 252 18.89 -7.35 -14.42
CA TRP A 252 19.84 -8.39 -14.76
C TRP A 252 19.20 -9.75 -14.55
N VAL A 253 19.58 -10.73 -15.35
CA VAL A 253 19.02 -12.08 -15.28
C VAL A 253 20.11 -13.14 -15.13
N LEU A 254 19.78 -14.23 -14.45
CA LEU A 254 20.60 -15.41 -14.28
C LEU A 254 19.73 -16.65 -14.46
N GLU A 255 20.19 -17.66 -15.21
CA GLU A 255 19.48 -18.94 -15.30
C GLU A 255 19.35 -19.57 -13.90
N ALA A 256 18.13 -19.84 -13.44
CA ALA A 256 17.88 -20.39 -12.11
C ALA A 256 18.51 -21.80 -11.95
N SER A 257 18.74 -22.52 -13.06
CA SER A 257 19.42 -23.82 -13.10
C SER A 257 20.92 -23.75 -12.84
N ASP A 258 21.55 -22.57 -12.97
CA ASP A 258 22.95 -22.30 -12.61
C ASP A 258 23.05 -21.12 -11.63
N PRO A 259 22.58 -21.27 -10.38
CA PRO A 259 22.52 -20.17 -9.42
C PRO A 259 23.89 -19.69 -8.94
N THR A 260 24.95 -20.37 -9.34
CA THR A 260 26.35 -19.94 -9.09
C THR A 260 26.97 -19.18 -10.26
N GLY A 261 26.26 -19.06 -11.35
CA GLY A 261 26.67 -18.32 -12.54
C GLY A 261 26.76 -16.80 -12.33
N THR A 262 26.86 -16.07 -13.41
CA THR A 262 26.97 -14.61 -13.41
C THR A 262 25.71 -13.99 -13.97
N PHE A 263 25.13 -13.05 -13.25
CA PHE A 263 24.04 -12.23 -13.76
C PHE A 263 24.50 -11.43 -14.99
N ARG A 264 23.62 -11.33 -15.98
CA ARG A 264 23.83 -10.52 -17.19
C ARG A 264 22.78 -9.44 -17.30
N VAL A 265 23.20 -8.23 -17.67
CA VAL A 265 22.28 -7.12 -17.89
C VAL A 265 21.33 -7.42 -19.05
N VAL A 266 20.08 -7.06 -18.89
CA VAL A 266 19.05 -7.09 -19.95
C VAL A 266 19.20 -5.85 -20.83
N GLU A 267 19.10 -4.66 -20.23
CA GLU A 267 19.39 -3.37 -20.85
C GLU A 267 20.03 -2.46 -19.79
N PRO A 268 21.14 -1.81 -20.05
CA PRO A 268 21.71 -0.82 -19.14
C PRO A 268 20.72 0.32 -18.87
N ARG A 269 20.77 0.87 -17.65
CA ARG A 269 19.92 1.99 -17.25
C ARG A 269 20.13 3.22 -18.13
N HIS A 270 19.02 3.87 -18.45
CA HIS A 270 18.98 5.18 -19.08
C HIS A 270 18.10 6.08 -18.23
N GLN A 271 18.59 7.26 -17.88
CA GLN A 271 17.83 8.19 -17.05
C GLN A 271 16.42 8.40 -17.61
N ASP A 272 15.39 8.36 -16.74
CA ASP A 272 13.97 8.47 -17.03
C ASP A 272 13.38 7.33 -17.89
N VAL A 273 14.11 6.23 -18.05
CA VAL A 273 13.59 5.02 -18.68
C VAL A 273 13.40 3.93 -17.63
N GLU A 274 12.16 3.50 -17.54
CA GLU A 274 11.73 2.41 -16.67
C GLU A 274 11.39 1.19 -17.51
N TYR A 275 11.76 0.01 -17.01
CA TYR A 275 11.30 -1.24 -17.59
C TYR A 275 11.26 -2.38 -16.57
N GLY A 276 10.29 -3.28 -16.74
CA GLY A 276 10.20 -4.55 -16.04
C GLY A 276 9.97 -5.68 -17.04
N LEU A 277 10.30 -6.91 -16.67
CA LEU A 277 10.28 -8.02 -17.60
C LEU A 277 9.64 -9.29 -17.03
N GLU A 278 9.10 -10.11 -17.96
CA GLU A 278 8.69 -11.50 -17.74
C GLU A 278 9.21 -12.39 -18.87
N HIS A 279 9.53 -13.66 -18.54
CA HIS A 279 10.00 -14.61 -19.53
C HIS A 279 8.84 -15.46 -20.12
N TRP A 280 8.92 -15.71 -21.42
CA TRP A 280 8.00 -16.58 -22.14
C TRP A 280 8.71 -17.31 -23.30
N ASN A 281 8.84 -18.62 -23.20
CA ASN A 281 9.54 -19.47 -24.18
C ASN A 281 11.01 -19.06 -24.41
N ASP A 282 11.30 -18.38 -25.53
CA ASP A 282 12.64 -17.96 -25.95
C ASP A 282 12.84 -16.44 -25.87
N ARG A 283 11.93 -15.69 -25.24
CA ARG A 283 11.96 -14.24 -25.21
C ARG A 283 11.54 -13.65 -23.88
N PHE A 284 11.87 -12.39 -23.69
CA PHE A 284 11.30 -11.56 -22.65
C PHE A 284 10.21 -10.66 -23.21
N PHE A 285 9.13 -10.54 -22.46
CA PHE A 285 8.16 -9.47 -22.58
C PHE A 285 8.58 -8.35 -21.62
N ILE A 286 8.67 -7.13 -22.12
CA ILE A 286 9.23 -5.99 -21.40
C ILE A 286 8.22 -4.85 -21.44
N VAL A 287 7.72 -4.46 -20.26
CA VAL A 287 6.90 -3.25 -20.07
C VAL A 287 7.84 -2.07 -19.92
N THR A 288 7.70 -1.01 -20.70
CA THR A 288 8.61 0.14 -20.65
C THR A 288 7.96 1.44 -21.07
N ASN A 289 8.48 2.56 -20.55
CA ASN A 289 8.14 3.91 -21.00
C ASN A 289 9.12 4.47 -22.07
N ALA A 290 10.02 3.64 -22.58
CA ALA A 290 10.99 4.04 -23.59
C ALA A 290 10.32 4.63 -24.85
N ASP A 291 11.08 5.45 -25.62
CA ASP A 291 10.66 6.06 -26.88
C ASP A 291 9.44 6.99 -26.76
N GLY A 292 9.29 7.64 -25.59
CA GLY A 292 8.18 8.57 -25.33
C GLY A 292 6.85 7.89 -24.99
N ALA A 293 6.86 6.61 -24.64
CA ALA A 293 5.69 5.87 -24.20
C ALA A 293 5.35 6.17 -22.72
N GLU A 294 4.97 7.41 -22.40
CA GLU A 294 4.81 7.84 -21.00
C GLU A 294 3.84 6.98 -20.18
N ASN A 295 2.79 6.43 -20.78
CA ASN A 295 1.85 5.50 -20.17
C ASN A 295 2.23 4.03 -20.40
N PHE A 296 3.50 3.80 -20.69
CA PHE A 296 4.13 2.51 -20.97
C PHE A 296 3.60 1.80 -22.24
N LYS A 297 4.40 0.94 -22.76
CA LYS A 297 4.12 -0.01 -23.86
C LYS A 297 4.71 -1.37 -23.50
N LEU A 298 4.31 -2.40 -24.24
CA LEU A 298 4.88 -3.73 -24.15
C LEU A 298 5.72 -3.99 -25.39
N VAL A 299 6.96 -4.37 -25.18
CA VAL A 299 7.86 -4.85 -26.24
C VAL A 299 8.29 -6.28 -25.93
N SER A 300 8.86 -6.97 -26.91
CA SER A 300 9.52 -8.26 -26.71
C SER A 300 10.91 -8.27 -27.34
N ALA A 301 11.80 -9.07 -26.74
CA ALA A 301 13.15 -9.32 -27.25
C ALA A 301 13.54 -10.79 -27.05
N PRO A 302 14.44 -11.38 -27.89
CA PRO A 302 14.97 -12.71 -27.66
C PRO A 302 15.69 -12.80 -26.31
N ALA A 303 15.49 -13.91 -25.59
CA ALA A 303 16.07 -14.08 -24.25
C ALA A 303 17.61 -14.13 -24.25
N ASP A 304 18.24 -14.52 -25.35
CA ASP A 304 19.70 -14.56 -25.52
C ASP A 304 20.31 -13.20 -25.92
N SER A 305 19.50 -12.27 -26.44
CA SER A 305 19.90 -10.94 -26.88
C SER A 305 18.82 -9.90 -26.51
N PRO A 306 18.59 -9.63 -25.20
CA PRO A 306 17.42 -8.91 -24.71
C PRO A 306 17.53 -7.38 -24.80
N GLY A 307 18.69 -6.85 -25.25
CA GLY A 307 18.95 -5.42 -25.29
C GLY A 307 18.01 -4.66 -26.22
N ARG A 308 17.91 -3.34 -26.00
CA ARG A 308 16.95 -2.42 -26.63
C ARG A 308 17.01 -2.44 -28.16
N ASP A 309 18.16 -2.74 -28.78
CA ASP A 309 18.29 -2.85 -30.25
C ASP A 309 17.41 -3.98 -30.84
N HIS A 310 16.97 -4.92 -30.00
CA HIS A 310 16.12 -6.06 -30.40
C HIS A 310 14.67 -5.92 -29.92
N TRP A 311 14.31 -4.80 -29.30
CA TRP A 311 12.95 -4.58 -28.82
C TRP A 311 11.98 -4.39 -29.99
N THR A 312 10.92 -5.18 -29.98
CA THR A 312 9.84 -5.10 -30.97
C THR A 312 8.53 -4.86 -30.25
N ASP A 313 7.76 -3.87 -30.69
CA ASP A 313 6.46 -3.55 -30.10
C ASP A 313 5.50 -4.73 -30.20
N VAL A 314 4.92 -5.09 -29.06
CA VAL A 314 3.86 -6.09 -28.88
C VAL A 314 2.53 -5.39 -28.62
N VAL A 315 2.49 -4.49 -27.66
CA VAL A 315 1.37 -3.57 -27.41
C VAL A 315 1.91 -2.15 -27.46
N THR A 316 1.46 -1.37 -28.44
CA THR A 316 1.90 0.00 -28.64
C THR A 316 1.37 0.92 -27.53
N HIS A 317 2.07 2.02 -27.29
CA HIS A 317 1.65 3.06 -26.35
C HIS A 317 0.24 3.58 -26.66
N ARG A 318 -0.56 3.76 -25.60
CA ARG A 318 -1.90 4.34 -25.66
C ARG A 318 -1.97 5.52 -24.69
N PRO A 319 -2.13 6.76 -25.16
CA PRO A 319 -2.13 7.96 -24.31
C PRO A 319 -3.20 7.93 -23.20
N GLU A 320 -4.35 7.31 -23.48
CA GLU A 320 -5.51 7.27 -22.58
C GLU A 320 -5.50 6.07 -21.61
N VAL A 321 -4.54 5.16 -21.76
CA VAL A 321 -4.50 3.93 -20.97
C VAL A 321 -3.08 3.69 -20.48
N LYS A 322 -2.88 3.71 -19.15
CA LYS A 322 -1.60 3.32 -18.57
C LYS A 322 -1.51 1.80 -18.49
N LEU A 323 -0.45 1.22 -19.06
CA LEU A 323 -0.07 -0.16 -18.84
C LEU A 323 0.73 -0.24 -17.55
N SER A 324 0.12 -0.83 -16.50
CA SER A 324 0.73 -0.90 -15.17
C SER A 324 1.57 -2.16 -14.94
N GLY A 325 1.37 -3.20 -15.76
CA GLY A 325 2.10 -4.46 -15.64
C GLY A 325 1.47 -5.56 -16.48
N ILE A 326 2.10 -6.72 -16.48
CA ILE A 326 1.62 -7.91 -17.20
C ILE A 326 1.66 -9.15 -16.30
N ASP A 327 0.89 -10.15 -16.67
CA ASP A 327 1.01 -11.53 -16.17
C ASP A 327 1.01 -12.46 -17.39
N VAL A 328 2.02 -13.35 -17.49
CA VAL A 328 2.26 -14.15 -18.70
C VAL A 328 1.96 -15.60 -18.43
N PHE A 329 1.11 -16.19 -19.27
CA PHE A 329 0.77 -17.62 -19.26
C PHE A 329 1.22 -18.27 -20.55
N ALA A 330 1.28 -19.59 -20.60
CA ALA A 330 1.70 -20.32 -21.80
C ALA A 330 0.89 -19.94 -23.05
N GLY A 331 -0.42 -19.72 -22.93
CA GLY A 331 -1.32 -19.41 -24.03
C GLY A 331 -2.00 -18.03 -23.95
N HIS A 332 -1.70 -17.24 -22.95
CA HIS A 332 -2.35 -15.94 -22.73
C HIS A 332 -1.39 -14.89 -22.17
N LEU A 333 -1.65 -13.64 -22.54
CA LEU A 333 -1.04 -12.45 -21.98
C LEU A 333 -2.12 -11.65 -21.26
N VAL A 334 -1.91 -11.35 -19.99
CA VAL A 334 -2.81 -10.51 -19.20
C VAL A 334 -2.15 -9.17 -19.00
N LEU A 335 -2.88 -8.09 -19.32
CA LEU A 335 -2.44 -6.72 -19.16
C LEU A 335 -3.21 -6.08 -18.00
N PHE A 336 -2.49 -5.55 -17.04
CA PHE A 336 -3.05 -4.73 -15.98
C PHE A 336 -3.00 -3.28 -16.41
N GLU A 337 -4.16 -2.69 -16.57
CA GLU A 337 -4.31 -1.37 -17.18
C GLU A 337 -5.04 -0.43 -16.24
N ARG A 338 -4.85 0.87 -16.48
CA ARG A 338 -5.65 1.91 -15.87
C ARG A 338 -6.21 2.83 -16.96
N ALA A 339 -7.53 2.99 -16.95
CA ALA A 339 -8.26 3.86 -17.85
C ALA A 339 -9.29 4.67 -17.07
N GLU A 340 -9.47 5.96 -17.41
CA GLU A 340 -10.41 6.88 -16.73
C GLU A 340 -10.24 6.90 -15.19
N GLY A 341 -9.02 6.65 -14.71
CA GLY A 341 -8.69 6.64 -13.29
C GLY A 341 -9.02 5.35 -12.54
N LEU A 342 -9.43 4.28 -13.23
CA LEU A 342 -9.81 3.00 -12.62
C LEU A 342 -8.98 1.84 -13.19
N ARG A 343 -8.76 0.81 -12.38
CA ARG A 343 -8.07 -0.41 -12.81
C ARG A 343 -8.97 -1.30 -13.64
N GLN A 344 -8.40 -1.86 -14.70
CA GLN A 344 -9.03 -2.89 -15.51
C GLN A 344 -8.03 -3.99 -15.87
N ILE A 345 -8.53 -5.15 -16.25
CA ILE A 345 -7.74 -6.30 -16.69
C ILE A 345 -8.11 -6.62 -18.12
N ARG A 346 -7.10 -6.65 -19.01
CA ARG A 346 -7.25 -7.10 -20.39
C ARG A 346 -6.61 -8.46 -20.54
N VAL A 347 -7.32 -9.38 -21.15
CA VAL A 347 -6.83 -10.71 -21.50
C VAL A 347 -6.66 -10.79 -23.00
N GLN A 348 -5.53 -11.30 -23.43
CA GLN A 348 -5.17 -11.46 -24.84
C GLN A 348 -4.67 -12.87 -25.10
N ALA A 349 -5.21 -13.54 -26.12
CA ALA A 349 -4.70 -14.84 -26.52
C ALA A 349 -3.27 -14.70 -27.09
N LEU A 350 -2.40 -15.65 -26.80
CA LEU A 350 -0.99 -15.68 -27.18
C LEU A 350 -0.68 -16.95 -27.96
N GLY A 351 -0.38 -16.80 -29.26
CA GLY A 351 0.03 -17.90 -30.12
C GLY A 351 1.47 -18.36 -29.87
N ALA A 352 1.82 -19.56 -30.30
CA ALA A 352 3.15 -20.15 -30.06
C ALA A 352 4.32 -19.35 -30.67
N ASP A 353 4.06 -18.51 -31.64
CA ASP A 353 5.00 -17.57 -32.27
C ASP A 353 4.98 -16.17 -31.64
N ALA A 354 4.37 -16.02 -30.48
CA ALA A 354 4.09 -14.76 -29.82
C ALA A 354 3.13 -13.84 -30.59
N ALA A 355 2.42 -14.36 -31.59
CA ALA A 355 1.37 -13.60 -32.25
C ALA A 355 0.20 -13.35 -31.31
N LEU A 356 -0.23 -12.10 -31.22
CA LEU A 356 -1.38 -11.73 -30.43
C LEU A 356 -2.67 -12.11 -31.17
N GLY A 357 -3.56 -12.84 -30.48
CA GLY A 357 -4.90 -13.20 -30.95
C GLY A 357 -5.98 -12.22 -30.47
N ASP A 358 -7.19 -12.74 -30.26
CA ASP A 358 -8.32 -11.97 -29.75
C ASP A 358 -8.01 -11.41 -28.35
N ASP A 359 -8.46 -10.16 -28.11
CA ASP A 359 -8.36 -9.50 -26.83
C ASP A 359 -9.73 -9.06 -26.28
N HIS A 360 -9.82 -8.92 -24.99
CA HIS A 360 -10.99 -8.34 -24.32
C HIS A 360 -10.64 -7.84 -22.92
N VAL A 361 -11.39 -6.85 -22.44
CA VAL A 361 -11.36 -6.40 -21.06
C VAL A 361 -12.37 -7.23 -20.26
N ILE A 362 -11.99 -7.65 -19.05
CA ILE A 362 -12.91 -8.34 -18.14
C ILE A 362 -13.95 -7.33 -17.65
N ASP A 363 -15.22 -7.60 -17.93
CA ASP A 363 -16.35 -6.75 -17.54
C ASP A 363 -16.41 -6.60 -16.00
N GLN A 364 -16.53 -5.36 -15.55
CA GLN A 364 -16.74 -5.07 -14.14
C GLN A 364 -18.22 -4.79 -13.87
N PRO A 365 -18.75 -5.23 -12.69
CA PRO A 365 -20.18 -5.11 -12.41
C PRO A 365 -20.63 -3.69 -12.04
N GLU A 366 -19.69 -2.84 -11.64
CA GLU A 366 -19.96 -1.49 -11.16
C GLU A 366 -19.08 -0.48 -11.91
N MET A 367 -19.62 0.74 -12.10
CA MET A 367 -18.90 1.83 -12.76
C MET A 367 -17.66 2.27 -11.97
N VAL A 368 -17.72 2.18 -10.63
CA VAL A 368 -16.64 2.58 -9.72
C VAL A 368 -16.20 1.36 -8.93
N GLY A 369 -15.17 0.71 -9.39
CA GLY A 369 -14.60 -0.47 -8.77
C GLY A 369 -13.13 -0.64 -9.15
N SER A 370 -12.48 -1.62 -8.58
CA SER A 370 -11.08 -1.95 -8.81
C SER A 370 -10.91 -3.44 -9.05
N ALA A 371 -10.36 -3.82 -10.19
CA ALA A 371 -9.93 -5.17 -10.49
C ALA A 371 -8.40 -5.27 -10.39
N SER A 372 -7.89 -6.32 -9.77
CA SER A 372 -6.45 -6.55 -9.59
C SER A 372 -6.09 -8.00 -9.83
N GLY A 373 -4.87 -8.28 -10.27
CA GLY A 373 -4.37 -9.65 -10.36
C GLY A 373 -4.42 -10.34 -8.99
N GLY A 374 -4.72 -11.63 -9.00
CA GLY A 374 -4.60 -12.53 -7.86
C GLY A 374 -3.31 -13.34 -7.92
N ALA A 375 -3.18 -14.34 -7.04
CA ALA A 375 -2.06 -15.27 -7.08
C ALA A 375 -2.23 -16.30 -8.21
N ASN A 376 -1.35 -16.24 -9.20
CA ASN A 376 -1.36 -17.06 -10.42
C ASN A 376 0.01 -17.72 -10.65
N PRO A 377 0.51 -18.61 -9.78
CA PRO A 377 1.87 -19.14 -9.93
C PRO A 377 2.03 -20.16 -11.07
N GLU A 378 0.96 -20.77 -11.54
CA GLU A 378 1.01 -21.81 -12.59
C GLU A 378 1.09 -21.19 -13.99
N PHE A 379 2.24 -21.36 -14.66
CA PHE A 379 2.47 -20.82 -16.01
C PHE A 379 1.55 -21.44 -17.07
N ASP A 380 1.30 -22.74 -16.98
CA ASP A 380 0.47 -23.48 -17.95
C ASP A 380 -1.04 -23.34 -17.72
N SER A 381 -1.45 -22.48 -16.76
CA SER A 381 -2.87 -22.28 -16.46
C SER A 381 -3.58 -21.52 -17.58
N ARG A 382 -4.81 -21.93 -17.90
CA ARG A 382 -5.77 -21.14 -18.69
C ARG A 382 -6.73 -20.34 -17.81
N VAL A 383 -6.62 -20.46 -16.49
CA VAL A 383 -7.45 -19.77 -15.53
C VAL A 383 -6.65 -18.63 -14.91
N LEU A 384 -7.17 -17.41 -15.04
CA LEU A 384 -6.68 -16.22 -14.35
C LEU A 384 -7.44 -16.06 -13.03
N ARG A 385 -6.76 -16.07 -11.93
CA ARG A 385 -7.31 -15.63 -10.67
C ARG A 385 -7.17 -14.11 -10.55
N TYR A 386 -8.25 -13.42 -10.19
CA TYR A 386 -8.23 -11.98 -9.98
C TYR A 386 -9.10 -11.57 -8.80
N GLY A 387 -8.78 -10.42 -8.21
CA GLY A 387 -9.54 -9.77 -7.18
C GLY A 387 -10.46 -8.68 -7.75
N TYR A 388 -11.60 -8.47 -7.14
CA TYR A 388 -12.49 -7.34 -7.39
C TYR A 388 -13.01 -6.75 -6.09
N SER A 389 -13.06 -5.44 -6.00
CA SER A 389 -13.71 -4.72 -4.92
C SER A 389 -14.25 -3.40 -5.43
N SER A 390 -15.29 -2.86 -4.78
CA SER A 390 -15.76 -1.48 -4.94
C SER A 390 -15.98 -0.86 -3.57
N MET A 391 -16.43 0.37 -3.49
CA MET A 391 -16.76 0.97 -2.19
C MET A 391 -17.97 0.31 -1.51
N VAL A 392 -18.77 -0.48 -2.25
CA VAL A 392 -19.94 -1.22 -1.74
C VAL A 392 -19.84 -2.74 -1.92
N THR A 393 -19.02 -3.24 -2.82
CA THR A 393 -18.80 -4.67 -2.99
C THR A 393 -17.58 -5.12 -2.19
N PRO A 394 -17.74 -6.00 -1.18
CA PRO A 394 -16.62 -6.56 -0.43
C PRO A 394 -15.61 -7.26 -1.33
N SER A 395 -14.35 -7.29 -0.88
CA SER A 395 -13.27 -7.99 -1.57
C SER A 395 -13.71 -9.38 -2.02
N SER A 396 -13.60 -9.64 -3.30
CA SER A 396 -14.09 -10.85 -3.97
C SER A 396 -12.97 -11.44 -4.83
N VAL A 397 -12.80 -12.75 -4.78
CA VAL A 397 -11.81 -13.50 -5.56
C VAL A 397 -12.55 -14.33 -6.59
N PHE A 398 -12.12 -14.21 -7.83
CA PHE A 398 -12.68 -14.93 -8.97
C PHE A 398 -11.62 -15.76 -9.67
N ASP A 399 -12.02 -16.92 -10.21
CA ASP A 399 -11.32 -17.60 -11.27
C ASP A 399 -12.01 -17.27 -12.60
N TYR A 400 -11.21 -16.93 -13.60
CA TYR A 400 -11.65 -16.52 -14.93
C TYR A 400 -10.99 -17.44 -15.97
N ASP A 401 -11.79 -18.25 -16.65
CA ASP A 401 -11.31 -19.06 -17.76
C ASP A 401 -11.08 -18.16 -18.97
N MET A 402 -9.82 -17.98 -19.35
CA MET A 402 -9.39 -17.04 -20.38
C MET A 402 -9.83 -17.46 -21.81
N ASP A 403 -10.08 -18.75 -22.03
CA ASP A 403 -10.58 -19.27 -23.32
C ASP A 403 -12.09 -19.05 -23.47
N THR A 404 -12.85 -19.45 -22.44
CA THR A 404 -14.32 -19.44 -22.49
C THR A 404 -14.93 -18.13 -21.99
N ARG A 405 -14.14 -17.28 -21.33
CA ARG A 405 -14.55 -16.01 -20.70
C ARG A 405 -15.54 -16.20 -19.54
N GLN A 406 -15.60 -17.39 -18.98
CA GLN A 406 -16.45 -17.68 -17.83
C GLN A 406 -15.73 -17.30 -16.54
N ARG A 407 -16.44 -16.62 -15.65
CA ARG A 407 -15.94 -16.30 -14.31
C ARG A 407 -16.67 -17.11 -13.24
N THR A 408 -15.93 -17.55 -12.23
CA THR A 408 -16.45 -18.24 -11.07
C THR A 408 -16.06 -17.48 -9.82
N LEU A 409 -17.04 -17.07 -9.02
CA LEU A 409 -16.76 -16.47 -7.70
C LEU A 409 -16.29 -17.59 -6.76
N LEU A 410 -15.08 -17.45 -6.23
CA LEU A 410 -14.51 -18.39 -5.26
C LEU A 410 -14.82 -17.98 -3.82
N LYS A 411 -14.66 -16.68 -3.55
CA LYS A 411 -14.92 -16.12 -2.22
C LYS A 411 -15.31 -14.65 -2.36
N ARG A 412 -16.29 -14.25 -1.61
CA ARG A 412 -16.51 -12.84 -1.24
C ARG A 412 -16.30 -12.72 0.26
N GLN A 413 -15.50 -11.73 0.67
CA GLN A 413 -15.26 -11.50 2.09
C GLN A 413 -16.59 -11.29 2.81
N PRO A 414 -16.94 -12.15 3.80
CA PRO A 414 -18.17 -11.98 4.54
C PRO A 414 -18.15 -10.69 5.36
N VAL A 415 -19.26 -9.96 5.34
CA VAL A 415 -19.52 -8.86 6.26
C VAL A 415 -20.66 -9.29 7.17
N LEU A 416 -20.32 -9.65 8.39
CA LEU A 416 -21.30 -10.16 9.36
C LEU A 416 -22.20 -9.01 9.85
N GLY A 417 -23.30 -9.36 10.49
CA GLY A 417 -24.23 -8.37 11.05
C GLY A 417 -25.25 -7.81 10.08
N GLY A 418 -25.49 -8.47 8.93
CA GLY A 418 -26.58 -8.12 8.02
C GLY A 418 -26.25 -7.00 7.04
N TYR A 419 -25.02 -7.00 6.49
CA TYR A 419 -24.64 -6.08 5.41
C TYR A 419 -25.50 -6.30 4.17
N ASP A 420 -25.98 -5.18 3.61
CA ASP A 420 -26.74 -5.13 2.38
C ASP A 420 -26.18 -4.00 1.51
N SER A 421 -25.60 -4.39 0.35
CA SER A 421 -24.98 -3.45 -0.59
C SER A 421 -25.97 -2.40 -1.14
N ASP A 422 -27.26 -2.75 -1.28
CA ASP A 422 -28.29 -1.86 -1.83
C ASP A 422 -28.60 -0.67 -0.91
N ARG A 423 -28.13 -0.72 0.33
CA ARG A 423 -28.24 0.40 1.29
C ARG A 423 -27.21 1.49 1.06
N TYR A 424 -26.24 1.27 0.19
CA TYR A 424 -25.16 2.20 -0.11
C TYR A 424 -25.09 2.44 -1.61
N VAL A 425 -24.56 3.61 -1.98
CA VAL A 425 -24.37 3.98 -3.39
C VAL A 425 -23.03 4.64 -3.57
N THR A 426 -22.34 4.26 -4.65
CA THR A 426 -21.11 4.92 -5.10
C THR A 426 -21.42 5.93 -6.18
N GLU A 427 -20.69 7.04 -6.17
CA GLU A 427 -20.78 8.09 -7.20
C GLU A 427 -19.36 8.46 -7.65
N ARG A 428 -19.22 8.77 -8.94
CA ARG A 428 -18.00 9.36 -9.50
C ARG A 428 -18.30 10.82 -9.84
N LEU A 429 -17.58 11.72 -9.19
CA LEU A 429 -17.71 13.16 -9.36
C LEU A 429 -16.42 13.72 -9.96
N TRP A 430 -16.49 14.95 -10.46
CA TRP A 430 -15.38 15.59 -11.13
C TRP A 430 -15.28 17.04 -10.67
N ALA A 431 -14.21 17.37 -9.93
CA ALA A 431 -13.90 18.72 -9.51
C ALA A 431 -12.98 19.39 -10.52
N MET A 432 -13.19 20.66 -10.79
CA MET A 432 -12.33 21.45 -11.67
C MET A 432 -11.30 22.20 -10.80
N ALA A 433 -10.03 21.96 -11.04
CA ALA A 433 -8.94 22.72 -10.44
C ALA A 433 -8.79 24.08 -11.13
N ASP A 434 -8.10 25.03 -10.48
CA ASP A 434 -7.94 26.41 -10.98
C ASP A 434 -7.20 26.50 -12.31
N ASP A 435 -6.34 25.52 -12.62
CA ASP A 435 -5.62 25.41 -13.89
C ASP A 435 -6.39 24.69 -14.99
N GLY A 436 -7.65 24.28 -14.71
CA GLY A 436 -8.54 23.60 -15.63
C GLY A 436 -8.41 22.07 -15.66
N ALA A 437 -7.53 21.49 -14.84
CA ALA A 437 -7.48 20.04 -14.66
C ALA A 437 -8.77 19.52 -14.01
N VAL A 438 -9.23 18.35 -14.43
CA VAL A 438 -10.47 17.74 -13.93
C VAL A 438 -10.10 16.59 -12.99
N VAL A 439 -10.26 16.84 -11.70
CA VAL A 439 -9.89 15.90 -10.64
C VAL A 439 -11.07 14.96 -10.33
N PRO A 440 -10.91 13.64 -10.45
CA PRO A 440 -11.97 12.72 -10.12
C PRO A 440 -12.17 12.62 -8.60
N ILE A 441 -13.40 12.33 -8.16
CA ILE A 441 -13.74 12.01 -6.78
C ILE A 441 -14.55 10.72 -6.78
N SER A 442 -14.09 9.69 -6.09
CA SER A 442 -14.88 8.49 -5.82
C SER A 442 -15.54 8.61 -4.46
N MET A 443 -16.84 8.47 -4.39
CA MET A 443 -17.63 8.74 -3.19
C MET A 443 -18.58 7.60 -2.87
N VAL A 444 -18.79 7.30 -1.58
CA VAL A 444 -19.80 6.37 -1.10
C VAL A 444 -20.60 6.99 0.04
N ARG A 445 -21.92 6.73 0.02
CA ARG A 445 -22.87 7.16 1.04
C ARG A 445 -24.00 6.16 1.19
N ARG A 446 -24.83 6.33 2.20
CA ARG A 446 -26.10 5.60 2.29
C ARG A 446 -27.04 6.03 1.16
N ALA A 447 -27.76 5.08 0.59
CA ALA A 447 -28.72 5.32 -0.49
C ALA A 447 -29.93 6.18 -0.06
N ASP A 448 -30.35 6.06 1.19
CA ASP A 448 -31.47 6.83 1.77
C ASP A 448 -31.10 8.28 2.17
N ARG A 449 -29.81 8.65 2.06
CA ARG A 449 -29.34 10.01 2.34
C ARG A 449 -29.20 10.80 1.05
N LEU A 450 -29.91 11.92 0.99
CA LEU A 450 -29.75 12.90 -0.11
C LEU A 450 -28.61 13.86 0.20
N ARG A 451 -28.25 14.69 -0.76
CA ARG A 451 -27.30 15.80 -0.55
C ARG A 451 -27.80 16.69 0.59
N ASP A 452 -26.92 16.95 1.52
CA ASP A 452 -27.22 17.77 2.69
C ASP A 452 -25.96 18.50 3.15
N ILE A 453 -26.02 19.82 3.22
CA ILE A 453 -24.91 20.67 3.69
C ILE A 453 -24.52 20.40 5.16
N THR A 454 -25.37 19.69 5.92
CA THR A 454 -25.11 19.29 7.30
C THR A 454 -24.50 17.90 7.40
N ALA A 455 -24.40 17.15 6.29
CA ALA A 455 -23.81 15.83 6.28
C ALA A 455 -22.30 15.88 6.61
N PRO A 456 -21.82 15.04 7.51
CA PRO A 456 -20.39 14.90 7.72
C PRO A 456 -19.76 14.19 6.51
N VAL A 457 -18.67 14.77 5.98
CA VAL A 457 -17.88 14.17 4.91
C VAL A 457 -16.46 13.89 5.43
N LEU A 458 -15.95 12.70 5.13
CA LEU A 458 -14.54 12.38 5.30
C LEU A 458 -13.91 12.30 3.91
N LEU A 459 -13.03 13.25 3.59
CA LEU A 459 -12.26 13.31 2.34
C LEU A 459 -10.85 12.76 2.59
N TYR A 460 -10.47 11.73 1.84
CA TYR A 460 -9.16 11.09 1.89
C TYR A 460 -8.32 11.47 0.67
N GLY A 461 -7.02 11.71 0.87
CA GLY A 461 -6.06 11.94 -0.21
C GLY A 461 -4.65 11.50 0.13
N TYR A 462 -3.84 11.29 -0.92
CA TYR A 462 -2.43 10.91 -0.81
C TYR A 462 -1.54 11.78 -1.72
N GLY A 463 -1.54 11.54 -3.02
CA GLY A 463 -1.00 12.43 -4.05
C GLY A 463 0.52 12.45 -4.17
N SER A 464 1.21 11.32 -4.02
CA SER A 464 2.67 11.21 -4.18
C SER A 464 3.06 9.84 -4.71
N TYR A 465 4.28 9.71 -5.25
CA TYR A 465 4.92 8.47 -5.67
C TYR A 465 4.17 7.69 -6.75
N GLU A 466 3.34 8.35 -7.54
CA GLU A 466 2.43 7.67 -8.48
C GLU A 466 1.45 6.69 -7.81
N ALA A 467 1.38 6.71 -6.46
CA ALA A 467 0.48 5.84 -5.71
C ALA A 467 -0.98 6.17 -5.98
N SER A 468 -1.76 5.15 -6.31
CA SER A 468 -3.18 5.30 -6.68
C SER A 468 -4.09 4.85 -5.55
N MET A 469 -5.03 5.72 -5.17
CA MET A 469 -6.04 5.44 -4.15
C MET A 469 -7.29 4.86 -4.80
N ASP A 470 -7.34 3.53 -4.90
CA ASP A 470 -8.46 2.83 -5.55
C ASP A 470 -9.71 2.77 -4.66
N PRO A 471 -10.92 2.85 -5.26
CA PRO A 471 -12.20 2.83 -4.54
C PRO A 471 -12.56 1.40 -4.10
N THR A 472 -12.01 0.96 -2.97
CA THR A 472 -12.20 -0.37 -2.41
C THR A 472 -13.12 -0.39 -1.20
N PHE A 473 -13.63 -1.57 -0.86
CA PHE A 473 -14.49 -1.80 0.31
C PHE A 473 -13.71 -1.71 1.64
N SER A 474 -14.42 -1.20 2.66
CA SER A 474 -13.96 -1.27 4.04
C SER A 474 -15.15 -1.55 4.96
N SER A 475 -15.12 -2.65 5.71
CA SER A 475 -16.16 -2.97 6.70
C SER A 475 -16.14 -2.02 7.91
N ALA A 476 -14.98 -1.47 8.25
CA ALA A 476 -14.84 -0.46 9.30
C ALA A 476 -15.57 0.83 8.91
N ARG A 477 -15.43 1.26 7.63
CA ARG A 477 -16.08 2.48 7.09
C ARG A 477 -17.60 2.47 7.26
N LEU A 478 -18.24 1.30 7.30
CA LEU A 478 -19.67 1.18 7.54
C LEU A 478 -20.09 1.84 8.85
N SER A 479 -19.23 1.87 9.87
CA SER A 479 -19.51 2.56 11.13
C SER A 479 -19.70 4.07 10.96
N LEU A 480 -18.97 4.69 10.03
CA LEU A 480 -19.16 6.10 9.66
C LEU A 480 -20.41 6.28 8.78
N LEU A 481 -20.55 5.46 7.73
CA LEU A 481 -21.69 5.54 6.80
C LEU A 481 -23.03 5.37 7.53
N ASP A 482 -23.11 4.43 8.49
CA ASP A 482 -24.30 4.19 9.29
C ASP A 482 -24.63 5.35 10.26
N ARG A 483 -23.68 6.27 10.49
CA ARG A 483 -23.87 7.53 11.22
C ARG A 483 -24.13 8.72 10.30
N GLY A 484 -24.32 8.46 9.01
CA GLY A 484 -24.67 9.47 8.01
C GLY A 484 -23.47 10.18 7.38
N PHE A 485 -22.26 9.69 7.59
CA PHE A 485 -21.09 10.18 6.84
C PHE A 485 -21.21 9.86 5.36
N VAL A 486 -20.61 10.73 4.58
CA VAL A 486 -20.17 10.47 3.22
C VAL A 486 -18.66 10.26 3.26
N PHE A 487 -18.16 9.22 2.61
CA PHE A 487 -16.73 9.02 2.45
C PHE A 487 -16.32 9.27 1.00
N ALA A 488 -15.29 10.06 0.79
CA ALA A 488 -14.78 10.41 -0.52
C ALA A 488 -13.27 10.22 -0.61
N ILE A 489 -12.79 9.78 -1.76
CA ILE A 489 -11.38 9.73 -2.13
C ILE A 489 -11.15 10.77 -3.22
N ALA A 490 -10.12 11.60 -3.05
CA ALA A 490 -9.64 12.56 -4.04
C ALA A 490 -8.33 12.05 -4.67
N PRO A 491 -8.37 11.42 -5.85
CA PRO A 491 -7.20 11.02 -6.61
C PRO A 491 -6.52 12.25 -7.23
N VAL A 492 -5.76 12.98 -6.44
CA VAL A 492 -5.10 14.23 -6.82
C VAL A 492 -3.80 13.98 -7.60
N ARG A 493 -3.33 14.98 -8.36
CA ARG A 493 -2.03 14.91 -9.04
C ARG A 493 -0.89 14.65 -8.06
N GLY A 494 0.12 13.91 -8.53
CA GLY A 494 1.15 13.25 -7.73
C GLY A 494 0.84 11.78 -7.48
N GLY A 495 -0.43 11.36 -7.57
CA GLY A 495 -0.86 9.97 -7.74
C GLY A 495 -0.77 9.49 -9.20
N GLY A 496 -1.13 8.23 -9.46
CA GLY A 496 -1.04 7.60 -10.77
C GLY A 496 -2.38 7.28 -11.42
N GLU A 497 -3.50 7.70 -10.83
CA GLU A 497 -4.82 7.26 -11.22
C GLU A 497 -5.15 7.59 -12.67
N MET A 498 -4.81 8.79 -13.12
CA MET A 498 -5.07 9.26 -14.49
C MET A 498 -3.88 9.05 -15.44
N GLY A 499 -2.94 8.17 -15.09
CA GLY A 499 -1.74 7.86 -15.87
C GLY A 499 -0.51 8.63 -15.44
N ARG A 500 0.61 8.46 -16.17
CA ARG A 500 1.93 9.01 -15.80
C ARG A 500 1.96 10.52 -15.71
N ARG A 501 1.26 11.20 -16.61
CA ARG A 501 1.18 12.65 -16.59
C ARG A 501 0.57 13.20 -15.30
N TRP A 502 -0.38 12.47 -14.72
CA TRP A 502 -1.00 12.82 -13.43
C TRP A 502 0.03 12.83 -12.29
N TYR A 503 0.97 11.90 -12.33
CA TYR A 503 2.10 11.86 -11.41
C TYR A 503 3.07 13.00 -11.63
N THR A 504 3.53 13.20 -12.86
CA THR A 504 4.58 14.19 -13.17
C THR A 504 4.14 15.64 -12.94
N GLU A 505 2.84 15.93 -13.09
CA GLU A 505 2.26 17.25 -12.80
C GLU A 505 2.00 17.50 -11.30
N GLY A 506 2.32 16.56 -10.41
CA GLY A 506 2.18 16.69 -8.95
C GLY A 506 3.46 16.40 -8.16
N LYS A 507 4.64 16.41 -8.78
CA LYS A 507 5.94 16.18 -8.11
C LYS A 507 6.93 17.30 -8.36
N LEU A 508 8.08 17.26 -7.69
CA LEU A 508 9.16 18.25 -7.83
C LEU A 508 8.62 19.67 -7.67
N LEU A 509 8.97 20.58 -8.60
CA LEU A 509 8.50 21.97 -8.61
C LEU A 509 7.02 22.15 -8.96
N ALA A 510 6.30 21.06 -9.22
CA ALA A 510 4.85 21.03 -9.40
C ALA A 510 4.08 20.50 -8.18
N LYS A 511 4.75 20.18 -7.07
CA LYS A 511 4.14 19.54 -5.89
C LYS A 511 2.94 20.28 -5.30
N CYS A 512 2.93 21.60 -5.33
CA CYS A 512 1.80 22.39 -4.84
C CYS A 512 0.49 22.12 -5.60
N THR A 513 0.56 21.56 -6.81
CA THR A 513 -0.61 21.12 -7.58
C THR A 513 -1.42 20.06 -6.84
N THR A 514 -0.75 19.14 -6.14
CA THR A 514 -1.40 18.13 -5.27
C THR A 514 -2.32 18.79 -4.24
N PHE A 515 -1.85 19.84 -3.60
CA PHE A 515 -2.57 20.54 -2.55
C PHE A 515 -3.74 21.36 -3.10
N SER A 516 -3.52 22.05 -4.22
CA SER A 516 -4.58 22.81 -4.89
C SER A 516 -5.69 21.90 -5.43
N ASP A 517 -5.35 20.75 -5.99
CA ASP A 517 -6.33 19.75 -6.44
C ASP A 517 -7.19 19.24 -5.28
N PHE A 518 -6.58 18.96 -4.13
CA PHE A 518 -7.31 18.51 -2.95
C PHE A 518 -8.26 19.57 -2.41
N MET A 519 -7.81 20.82 -2.36
CA MET A 519 -8.67 21.95 -2.00
C MET A 519 -9.80 22.15 -3.01
N ALA A 520 -9.54 22.00 -4.31
CA ALA A 520 -10.58 22.06 -5.35
C ALA A 520 -11.66 20.97 -5.14
N CYS A 521 -11.24 19.74 -4.77
CA CYS A 521 -12.18 18.68 -4.41
C CYS A 521 -13.03 19.06 -3.18
N ALA A 522 -12.40 19.63 -2.16
CA ALA A 522 -13.10 20.09 -0.94
C ALA A 522 -14.10 21.20 -1.26
N HIS A 523 -13.70 22.23 -2.02
CA HIS A 523 -14.58 23.29 -2.49
C HIS A 523 -15.74 22.76 -3.32
N TYR A 524 -15.46 21.87 -4.27
CA TYR A 524 -16.50 21.24 -5.08
C TYR A 524 -17.56 20.53 -4.22
N LEU A 525 -17.15 19.73 -3.22
CA LEU A 525 -18.10 19.05 -2.34
C LEU A 525 -18.98 20.01 -1.55
N ILE A 526 -18.41 21.14 -1.09
CA ILE A 526 -19.15 22.18 -0.38
C ILE A 526 -20.10 22.91 -1.33
N GLU A 527 -19.63 23.38 -2.47
CA GLU A 527 -20.43 24.12 -3.47
C GLU A 527 -21.56 23.30 -4.05
N GLN A 528 -21.33 22.00 -4.23
CA GLN A 528 -22.36 21.06 -4.68
C GLN A 528 -23.35 20.69 -3.57
N GLY A 529 -23.17 21.19 -2.34
CA GLY A 529 -24.08 20.97 -1.22
C GLY A 529 -24.02 19.57 -0.62
N TRP A 530 -22.86 18.91 -0.71
CA TRP A 530 -22.62 17.62 -0.05
C TRP A 530 -22.27 17.78 1.44
N THR A 531 -21.74 18.94 1.82
CA THR A 531 -21.27 19.25 3.17
C THR A 531 -21.09 20.75 3.35
N SER A 532 -20.57 21.15 4.51
CA SER A 532 -20.10 22.50 4.81
C SER A 532 -18.71 22.45 5.44
N PRO A 533 -17.94 23.55 5.48
CA PRO A 533 -16.61 23.56 6.09
C PRO A 533 -16.55 22.94 7.47
N SER A 534 -17.50 23.27 8.35
CA SER A 534 -17.56 22.73 9.72
C SER A 534 -17.93 21.24 9.81
N ARG A 535 -18.30 20.61 8.68
CA ARG A 535 -18.72 19.21 8.60
C ARG A 535 -17.81 18.38 7.69
N LEU A 536 -16.78 19.01 7.07
CA LEU A 536 -15.80 18.36 6.21
C LEU A 536 -14.57 18.00 7.03
N ALA A 537 -14.33 16.71 7.21
CA ALA A 537 -13.07 16.19 7.74
C ALA A 537 -12.16 15.73 6.63
N ILE A 538 -10.85 15.79 6.88
CA ILE A 538 -9.80 15.28 5.97
C ILE A 538 -8.92 14.25 6.68
N ARG A 539 -8.42 13.28 5.91
CA ARG A 539 -7.51 12.23 6.41
C ARG A 539 -6.43 11.94 5.36
N GLY A 540 -5.21 11.71 5.80
CA GLY A 540 -4.11 11.26 4.97
C GLY A 540 -2.94 10.75 5.80
N GLY A 541 -2.23 9.75 5.29
CA GLY A 541 -1.09 9.12 5.96
C GLY A 541 0.22 9.33 5.20
N SER A 542 1.37 9.33 5.89
CA SER A 542 2.70 9.45 5.27
C SER A 542 2.79 10.72 4.40
N ALA A 543 3.05 10.59 3.09
CA ALA A 543 2.97 11.71 2.15
C ALA A 543 1.55 12.33 2.06
N GLY A 544 0.49 11.55 2.30
CA GLY A 544 -0.86 12.09 2.49
C GLY A 544 -0.99 12.91 3.77
N GLY A 545 -0.18 12.64 4.78
CA GLY A 545 -0.01 13.48 5.97
C GLY A 545 0.65 14.83 5.67
N LEU A 546 1.63 14.87 4.73
CA LEU A 546 2.14 16.11 4.16
C LEU A 546 1.01 16.90 3.50
N LEU A 547 0.19 16.25 2.66
CA LEU A 547 -0.97 16.89 2.04
C LEU A 547 -1.90 17.51 3.09
N VAL A 548 -2.27 16.76 4.14
CA VAL A 548 -3.11 17.27 5.24
C VAL A 548 -2.44 18.49 5.91
N GLY A 549 -1.17 18.40 6.28
CA GLY A 549 -0.45 19.49 6.93
C GLY A 549 -0.34 20.74 6.06
N ALA A 550 -0.07 20.58 4.77
CA ALA A 550 0.04 21.69 3.82
C ALA A 550 -1.31 22.42 3.64
N VAL A 551 -2.40 21.69 3.39
CA VAL A 551 -3.73 22.31 3.19
C VAL A 551 -4.28 22.94 4.48
N LEU A 552 -3.91 22.43 5.66
CA LEU A 552 -4.24 23.06 6.94
C LEU A 552 -3.53 24.40 7.11
N ASN A 553 -2.30 24.55 6.63
CA ASN A 553 -1.64 25.84 6.61
C ASN A 553 -2.22 26.79 5.55
N MET A 554 -2.63 26.29 4.39
CA MET A 554 -3.18 27.10 3.31
C MET A 554 -4.60 27.58 3.59
N ALA A 555 -5.48 26.70 4.07
CA ALA A 555 -6.91 26.97 4.22
C ALA A 555 -7.53 26.29 5.46
N PRO A 556 -7.08 26.59 6.70
CA PRO A 556 -7.55 25.86 7.89
C PRO A 556 -9.06 25.98 8.11
N GLY A 557 -9.66 27.10 7.74
CA GLY A 557 -11.11 27.33 7.86
C GLY A 557 -11.98 26.53 6.90
N LEU A 558 -11.39 25.79 5.95
CA LEU A 558 -12.09 24.92 5.00
C LEU A 558 -12.52 23.59 5.63
N PHE A 559 -11.92 23.20 6.76
CA PHE A 559 -12.06 21.89 7.37
C PHE A 559 -12.58 21.94 8.80
N GLY A 560 -13.49 21.03 9.14
CA GLY A 560 -14.07 20.88 10.48
C GLY A 560 -13.27 19.96 11.40
N ALA A 561 -12.46 19.04 10.84
CA ALA A 561 -11.54 18.17 11.57
C ALA A 561 -10.47 17.62 10.60
N ALA A 562 -9.32 17.19 11.16
CA ALA A 562 -8.27 16.55 10.37
C ALA A 562 -7.62 15.38 11.11
N VAL A 563 -7.19 14.37 10.35
CA VAL A 563 -6.38 13.24 10.83
C VAL A 563 -5.14 13.13 9.95
N ALA A 564 -3.96 13.17 10.57
CA ALA A 564 -2.68 13.02 9.90
C ALA A 564 -1.94 11.82 10.50
N GLU A 565 -1.81 10.73 9.74
CA GLU A 565 -1.22 9.50 10.21
C GLU A 565 0.23 9.38 9.73
N VAL A 566 1.16 9.10 10.67
CA VAL A 566 2.60 9.02 10.40
C VAL A 566 3.08 10.09 9.41
N PRO A 567 2.74 11.40 9.63
CA PRO A 567 2.75 12.40 8.58
C PRO A 567 4.16 12.92 8.28
N PHE A 568 4.48 13.04 6.99
CA PHE A 568 5.71 13.64 6.48
C PHE A 568 5.59 15.17 6.49
N VAL A 569 5.90 15.82 7.63
CA VAL A 569 5.54 17.23 7.90
C VAL A 569 6.71 18.16 8.20
N ASP A 570 7.92 17.65 8.31
CA ASP A 570 9.16 18.44 8.43
C ASP A 570 10.07 18.13 7.23
N VAL A 571 9.52 18.46 6.06
CA VAL A 571 10.00 18.02 4.75
C VAL A 571 11.41 18.52 4.47
N VAL A 572 11.65 19.82 4.74
CA VAL A 572 12.95 20.43 4.47
C VAL A 572 14.05 19.82 5.34
N GLU A 573 13.75 19.56 6.63
CA GLU A 573 14.71 18.95 7.54
C GLU A 573 15.06 17.52 7.11
N ALA A 574 14.05 16.73 6.70
CA ALA A 574 14.25 15.36 6.27
C ALA A 574 15.03 15.28 4.95
N ILE A 575 14.61 16.04 3.93
CA ILE A 575 15.19 15.92 2.58
C ILE A 575 16.58 16.58 2.46
N LEU A 576 16.98 17.38 3.43
CA LEU A 576 18.36 17.90 3.53
C LEU A 576 19.35 16.88 4.11
N ASP A 577 18.89 15.82 4.76
CA ASP A 577 19.76 14.85 5.43
C ASP A 577 19.82 13.53 4.67
N ALA A 578 20.85 13.38 3.86
CA ALA A 578 21.11 12.18 3.07
C ALA A 578 21.35 10.90 3.91
N ALA A 579 21.58 11.03 5.22
CA ALA A 579 21.74 9.88 6.11
C ALA A 579 20.41 9.29 6.60
N LEU A 580 19.29 10.01 6.39
CA LEU A 580 17.98 9.46 6.71
C LEU A 580 17.51 8.46 5.66
N PRO A 581 16.79 7.42 6.08
CA PRO A 581 16.12 6.51 5.17
C PRO A 581 15.31 7.24 4.09
N LEU A 582 15.31 6.71 2.89
CA LEU A 582 14.58 7.20 1.71
C LEU A 582 15.06 8.53 1.13
N THR A 583 15.77 9.40 1.86
CA THR A 583 16.05 10.78 1.43
C THR A 583 16.67 10.89 0.03
N VAL A 584 17.75 10.16 -0.24
CA VAL A 584 18.46 10.25 -1.54
C VAL A 584 17.57 9.74 -2.69
N LEU A 585 16.88 8.62 -2.49
CA LEU A 585 15.91 8.08 -3.43
C LEU A 585 14.78 9.09 -3.71
N GLU A 586 14.35 9.82 -2.69
CA GLU A 586 13.23 10.76 -2.77
C GLU A 586 13.58 12.12 -3.35
N TRP A 587 14.85 12.39 -3.64
CA TRP A 587 15.21 13.58 -4.42
C TRP A 587 14.58 13.58 -5.82
N GLU A 588 14.29 12.42 -6.38
CA GLU A 588 13.54 12.32 -7.64
C GLU A 588 12.04 12.56 -7.49
N GLU A 589 11.50 12.52 -6.26
CA GLU A 589 10.11 12.87 -5.95
C GLU A 589 9.95 14.33 -5.53
N TRP A 590 10.79 14.78 -4.58
CA TRP A 590 10.67 16.10 -3.93
C TRP A 590 11.63 17.15 -4.51
N GLY A 591 12.70 16.71 -5.16
CA GLY A 591 13.83 17.52 -5.59
C GLY A 591 14.98 17.50 -4.56
N ASN A 592 16.19 17.86 -5.00
CA ASN A 592 17.37 17.92 -4.15
C ASN A 592 17.60 19.36 -3.63
N PRO A 593 17.19 19.67 -2.37
CA PRO A 593 17.35 21.00 -1.79
C PRO A 593 18.80 21.30 -1.36
N VAL A 594 19.68 20.28 -1.31
CA VAL A 594 21.11 20.48 -0.99
C VAL A 594 21.81 21.15 -2.15
N GLU A 595 21.53 20.71 -3.38
CA GLU A 595 22.18 21.20 -4.60
C GLU A 595 21.48 22.44 -5.18
N SER A 596 20.15 22.58 -4.99
CA SER A 596 19.33 23.62 -5.62
C SER A 596 18.66 24.54 -4.60
N ALA A 597 19.07 25.80 -4.61
CA ALA A 597 18.42 26.85 -3.81
C ALA A 597 16.96 27.10 -4.25
N GLU A 598 16.63 26.88 -5.52
CA GLU A 598 15.27 26.97 -6.04
C GLU A 598 14.38 25.88 -5.45
N VAL A 599 14.84 24.64 -5.48
CA VAL A 599 14.14 23.48 -4.87
C VAL A 599 13.98 23.71 -3.37
N TYR A 600 15.03 24.15 -2.68
CA TYR A 600 14.96 24.47 -1.25
C TYR A 600 13.87 25.51 -0.95
N ALA A 601 13.87 26.62 -1.69
CA ALA A 601 12.89 27.69 -1.48
C ALA A 601 11.46 27.22 -1.79
N TYR A 602 11.28 26.44 -2.85
CA TYR A 602 10.00 25.88 -3.22
C TYR A 602 9.46 24.91 -2.16
N MET A 603 10.31 23.97 -1.70
CA MET A 603 9.98 23.00 -0.65
C MET A 603 9.63 23.70 0.67
N LYS A 604 10.43 24.69 1.07
CA LYS A 604 10.18 25.52 2.25
C LYS A 604 8.81 26.22 2.17
N GLY A 605 8.36 26.58 0.97
CA GLY A 605 7.09 27.28 0.76
C GLY A 605 5.86 26.44 1.08
N TYR A 606 5.94 25.11 1.05
CA TYR A 606 4.82 24.23 1.39
C TYR A 606 5.07 23.36 2.63
N ASP A 607 6.26 23.34 3.21
CA ASP A 607 6.61 22.54 4.38
C ASP A 607 5.65 22.80 5.55
N PRO A 608 4.91 21.76 6.03
CA PRO A 608 3.90 21.96 7.07
C PRO A 608 4.46 22.51 8.38
N TYR A 609 5.65 22.08 8.78
CA TYR A 609 6.28 22.52 10.03
C TYR A 609 6.72 23.99 9.96
N LEU A 610 7.30 24.40 8.83
CA LEU A 610 7.87 25.75 8.68
C LEU A 610 6.82 26.84 8.46
N ASN A 611 5.65 26.49 7.91
CA ASN A 611 4.59 27.43 7.54
C ASN A 611 3.43 27.52 8.54
N ILE A 612 3.64 27.09 9.79
CA ILE A 612 2.67 27.28 10.87
C ILE A 612 2.57 28.77 11.20
N GLU A 613 1.36 29.31 11.19
CA GLU A 613 1.06 30.69 11.53
C GLU A 613 0.14 30.81 12.75
N ALA A 614 0.15 32.01 13.40
CA ALA A 614 -0.75 32.31 14.51
C ALA A 614 -2.18 32.54 14.00
N ARG A 615 -2.93 31.43 13.84
CA ARG A 615 -4.33 31.41 13.38
C ARG A 615 -5.09 30.24 14.03
N GLU A 616 -6.37 30.18 13.76
CA GLU A 616 -7.22 29.06 14.18
C GLU A 616 -6.99 27.85 13.26
N TYR A 617 -6.87 26.66 13.86
CA TYR A 617 -6.79 25.35 13.17
C TYR A 617 -7.95 24.47 13.63
N PRO A 618 -8.47 23.57 12.78
CA PRO A 618 -9.51 22.63 13.19
C PRO A 618 -8.97 21.63 14.23
N PRO A 619 -9.86 20.89 14.91
CA PRO A 619 -9.45 19.71 15.67
C PRO A 619 -8.56 18.80 14.83
N LEU A 620 -7.42 18.37 15.40
CA LEU A 620 -6.40 17.60 14.70
C LEU A 620 -5.92 16.42 15.56
N LEU A 621 -6.02 15.21 15.01
CA LEU A 621 -5.38 14.00 15.53
C LEU A 621 -4.19 13.63 14.66
N VAL A 622 -3.04 13.43 15.30
CA VAL A 622 -1.79 13.00 14.66
C VAL A 622 -1.38 11.67 15.27
N THR A 623 -0.98 10.71 14.43
CA THR A 623 -0.40 9.43 14.89
C THR A 623 1.06 9.31 14.48
N ALA A 624 1.83 8.52 15.21
CA ALA A 624 3.24 8.27 14.94
C ALA A 624 3.64 6.86 15.42
N GLY A 625 4.71 6.29 14.88
CA GLY A 625 5.39 5.10 15.41
C GLY A 625 6.80 5.48 15.87
N ILE A 626 7.23 5.01 17.05
CA ILE A 626 8.58 5.36 17.56
C ILE A 626 9.68 4.67 16.73
N ASN A 627 9.37 3.51 16.16
CA ASN A 627 10.31 2.71 15.36
C ASN A 627 10.18 2.98 13.85
N ASP A 628 9.41 4.00 13.45
CA ASP A 628 9.16 4.32 12.05
C ASP A 628 10.46 4.73 11.32
N PRO A 629 10.98 3.90 10.37
CA PRO A 629 12.18 4.23 9.62
C PRO A 629 11.92 5.16 8.44
N ARG A 630 10.65 5.29 7.99
CA ARG A 630 10.28 6.05 6.79
C ARG A 630 9.97 7.50 7.12
N VAL A 631 9.15 7.72 8.16
CA VAL A 631 8.82 9.05 8.68
C VAL A 631 9.12 9.06 10.17
N PRO A 632 10.34 9.42 10.59
CA PRO A 632 10.74 9.36 11.99
C PRO A 632 9.79 10.14 12.91
N TYR A 633 9.53 9.59 14.10
CA TYR A 633 8.60 10.10 15.12
C TYR A 633 8.78 11.58 15.46
N TRP A 634 9.99 12.11 15.29
CA TRP A 634 10.29 13.51 15.61
C TRP A 634 9.60 14.50 14.68
N GLN A 635 9.26 14.14 13.45
CA GLN A 635 8.54 15.01 12.52
C GLN A 635 7.14 15.35 13.06
N PRO A 636 6.23 14.39 13.27
CA PRO A 636 4.93 14.67 13.87
C PRO A 636 5.03 15.28 15.28
N ALA A 637 5.99 14.87 16.11
CA ALA A 637 6.17 15.39 17.45
C ALA A 637 6.54 16.89 17.45
N LYS A 638 7.50 17.30 16.62
CA LYS A 638 7.89 18.70 16.42
C LYS A 638 6.74 19.52 15.87
N TRP A 639 6.04 18.98 14.86
CA TRP A 639 4.92 19.65 14.23
C TRP A 639 3.79 19.95 15.22
N VAL A 640 3.39 18.97 16.01
CA VAL A 640 2.38 19.17 17.08
C VAL A 640 2.85 20.14 18.14
N ALA A 641 4.10 20.06 18.59
CA ALA A 641 4.67 20.99 19.57
C ALA A 641 4.63 22.43 19.08
N ARG A 642 5.01 22.69 17.82
CA ARG A 642 5.01 24.03 17.21
C ARG A 642 3.59 24.54 16.96
N LEU A 643 2.69 23.70 16.45
CA LEU A 643 1.26 24.05 16.31
C LEU A 643 0.66 24.47 17.65
N ARG A 644 0.88 23.68 18.71
CA ARG A 644 0.34 23.96 20.05
C ARG A 644 0.87 25.27 20.63
N ALA A 645 2.10 25.63 20.32
CA ALA A 645 2.70 26.89 20.77
C ALA A 645 2.24 28.11 19.97
N THR A 646 1.69 27.92 18.76
CA THR A 646 1.45 28.99 17.78
C THR A 646 -0.03 29.24 17.51
N LYS A 647 -0.87 28.20 17.48
CA LYS A 647 -2.30 28.33 17.18
C LYS A 647 -3.04 29.25 18.19
N THR A 648 -4.11 29.90 17.74
CA THR A 648 -4.83 30.90 18.55
C THR A 648 -6.18 30.39 19.07
N ASP A 649 -6.62 29.24 18.64
CA ASP A 649 -7.86 28.57 19.05
C ASP A 649 -7.63 27.61 20.24
N SER A 650 -8.73 27.01 20.73
CA SER A 650 -8.74 25.99 21.79
C SER A 650 -9.13 24.60 21.29
N ASN A 651 -9.19 24.39 19.97
CA ASN A 651 -9.54 23.09 19.38
C ASN A 651 -8.56 21.99 19.81
N PRO A 652 -9.02 20.75 20.00
CA PRO A 652 -8.17 19.62 20.33
C PRO A 652 -7.01 19.48 19.32
N LEU A 653 -5.80 19.29 19.85
CA LEU A 653 -4.59 18.97 19.10
C LEU A 653 -3.93 17.80 19.82
N LEU A 654 -4.00 16.63 19.23
CA LEU A 654 -3.68 15.35 19.83
C LEU A 654 -2.53 14.69 19.08
N LEU A 655 -1.59 14.10 19.81
CA LEU A 655 -0.54 13.23 19.27
C LEU A 655 -0.62 11.89 19.98
N LYS A 656 -0.76 10.80 19.21
CA LYS A 656 -0.65 9.43 19.68
C LYS A 656 0.55 8.76 19.03
N THR A 657 1.53 8.35 19.84
CA THR A 657 2.70 7.61 19.39
C THR A 657 2.61 6.16 19.83
N GLU A 658 2.63 5.23 18.88
CA GLU A 658 2.76 3.80 19.17
C GLU A 658 4.20 3.50 19.57
N MET A 659 4.38 3.12 20.85
CA MET A 659 5.71 2.97 21.46
C MET A 659 6.41 1.64 21.12
N GLY A 660 5.74 0.75 20.42
CA GLY A 660 6.26 -0.54 19.95
C GLY A 660 6.07 -0.77 18.45
N ALA A 661 5.70 0.25 17.67
CA ALA A 661 5.39 0.07 16.27
C ALA A 661 6.17 1.01 15.34
N GLY A 662 6.26 0.63 14.05
CA GLY A 662 6.85 1.41 12.97
C GLY A 662 5.81 2.13 12.10
N HIS A 663 6.16 2.31 10.81
CA HIS A 663 5.36 3.09 9.86
C HIS A 663 3.94 2.56 9.63
N MET A 664 3.77 1.26 9.67
CA MET A 664 2.47 0.60 9.41
C MET A 664 1.56 0.53 10.63
N GLY A 665 1.98 1.10 11.77
CA GLY A 665 1.25 1.01 13.03
C GLY A 665 1.39 -0.36 13.72
N PRO A 666 0.48 -0.72 14.64
CA PRO A 666 0.55 -1.98 15.37
C PRO A 666 0.37 -3.19 14.43
N SER A 667 1.12 -4.25 14.68
CA SER A 667 1.14 -5.44 13.80
C SER A 667 -0.08 -6.36 13.99
N GLY A 668 -0.71 -6.36 15.15
CA GLY A 668 -1.86 -7.20 15.47
C GLY A 668 -3.18 -6.67 14.91
N ARG A 669 -4.03 -7.55 14.37
CA ARG A 669 -5.31 -7.12 13.75
C ARG A 669 -6.27 -6.46 14.74
N TYR A 670 -6.32 -6.91 15.99
CA TYR A 670 -7.21 -6.31 16.99
C TYR A 670 -6.73 -4.93 17.41
N ASP A 671 -5.43 -4.72 17.47
CA ASP A 671 -4.84 -3.43 17.80
C ASP A 671 -5.07 -2.43 16.65
N ALA A 672 -4.91 -2.86 15.40
CA ALA A 672 -5.26 -2.06 14.22
C ALA A 672 -6.76 -1.66 14.20
N TRP A 673 -7.66 -2.55 14.65
CA TRP A 673 -9.10 -2.20 14.74
C TRP A 673 -9.39 -1.21 15.89
N ARG A 674 -8.63 -1.26 16.97
CA ARG A 674 -8.72 -0.27 18.06
C ARG A 674 -8.23 1.10 17.61
N ASP A 675 -7.14 1.17 16.84
CA ASP A 675 -6.65 2.41 16.28
C ASP A 675 -7.64 3.04 15.32
N GLU A 676 -8.25 2.26 14.44
CA GLU A 676 -9.29 2.77 13.55
C GLU A 676 -10.54 3.23 14.35
N ALA A 677 -10.89 2.54 15.43
CA ALA A 677 -12.00 2.95 16.32
C ALA A 677 -11.69 4.28 17.02
N LEU A 678 -10.43 4.51 17.44
CA LEU A 678 -9.99 5.79 18.01
C LEU A 678 -10.13 6.93 16.99
N VAL A 679 -9.62 6.71 15.76
CA VAL A 679 -9.71 7.70 14.67
C VAL A 679 -11.17 8.05 14.37
N TYR A 680 -12.05 7.05 14.27
CA TYR A 680 -13.46 7.28 14.02
C TYR A 680 -14.16 7.97 15.18
N ALA A 681 -13.82 7.62 16.42
CA ALA A 681 -14.37 8.29 17.60
C ALA A 681 -13.97 9.77 17.64
N PHE A 682 -12.71 10.08 17.30
CA PHE A 682 -12.25 11.46 17.17
C PHE A 682 -13.05 12.24 16.11
N LEU A 683 -13.22 11.68 14.91
CA LEU A 683 -13.95 12.33 13.82
C LEU A 683 -15.43 12.58 14.17
N ILE A 684 -16.08 11.60 14.80
CA ILE A 684 -17.47 11.69 15.23
C ILE A 684 -17.65 12.79 16.28
N ASP A 685 -16.78 12.84 17.29
CA ASP A 685 -16.80 13.83 18.36
C ASP A 685 -16.48 15.23 17.82
N ALA A 686 -15.40 15.38 17.06
CA ALA A 686 -14.93 16.66 16.51
C ALA A 686 -15.97 17.31 15.57
N LEU A 687 -16.69 16.51 14.78
CA LEU A 687 -17.75 17.00 13.90
C LEU A 687 -19.12 17.09 14.60
N GLY A 688 -19.24 16.76 15.88
CA GLY A 688 -20.51 16.78 16.62
C GLY A 688 -21.57 15.86 16.01
N VAL A 689 -21.16 14.66 15.55
CA VAL A 689 -22.08 13.65 15.02
C VAL A 689 -22.62 12.79 16.16
N SER A 690 -23.85 12.27 16.01
CA SER A 690 -24.41 11.30 16.98
C SER A 690 -23.51 10.08 17.13
N SER A 691 -23.22 9.68 18.36
CA SER A 691 -22.47 8.46 18.66
C SER A 691 -23.21 7.17 18.28
N LEU A 692 -24.53 7.25 18.18
CA LEU A 692 -25.36 6.10 17.79
C LEU A 692 -25.54 6.05 16.27
N PRO A 693 -25.54 4.84 15.67
CA PRO A 693 -25.97 4.66 14.29
C PRO A 693 -27.39 5.23 14.09
N ASP A 694 -27.66 5.71 12.88
CA ASP A 694 -29.01 6.15 12.53
C ASP A 694 -30.00 4.98 12.66
N PRO A 695 -31.16 5.14 13.39
CA PRO A 695 -32.16 4.10 13.49
C PRO A 695 -32.65 3.56 12.13
N ALA A 696 -32.64 4.37 11.08
CA ALA A 696 -32.91 3.93 9.71
C ALA A 696 -31.84 2.98 9.17
N ALA A 697 -30.67 2.86 9.84
CA ALA A 697 -29.66 1.86 9.50
C ALA A 697 -30.15 0.40 9.71
N GLY A 698 -31.28 0.20 10.41
CA GLY A 698 -31.81 -1.11 10.75
C GLY A 698 -31.01 -1.82 11.87
N PRO A 699 -31.59 -2.77 12.59
CA PRO A 699 -30.83 -3.52 13.57
C PRO A 699 -29.76 -4.36 12.90
N LEU A 700 -28.55 -4.38 13.48
CA LEU A 700 -27.58 -5.41 13.20
C LEU A 700 -28.22 -6.75 13.62
N SER A 701 -28.63 -7.56 12.65
CA SER A 701 -29.16 -8.90 12.95
C SER A 701 -28.00 -9.77 13.42
N PRO A 702 -28.08 -10.41 14.57
CA PRO A 702 -26.99 -11.26 15.04
C PRO A 702 -26.74 -12.50 14.16
N PHE A 703 -27.63 -12.82 13.24
CA PHE A 703 -27.56 -14.00 12.37
C PHE A 703 -28.35 -13.75 11.07
N GLY A 704 -27.71 -13.12 10.10
CA GLY A 704 -28.23 -13.03 8.73
C GLY A 704 -27.39 -13.90 7.80
N ASP A 705 -28.01 -14.82 7.06
CA ASP A 705 -27.36 -15.46 5.92
C ASP A 705 -26.84 -14.39 4.96
N PRO A 706 -25.65 -14.58 4.34
CA PRO A 706 -25.11 -13.64 3.37
C PRO A 706 -26.10 -13.51 2.21
N THR A 707 -26.71 -12.34 2.06
CA THR A 707 -27.50 -12.01 0.87
C THR A 707 -26.58 -12.06 -0.34
N PRO A 708 -26.97 -12.76 -1.41
CA PRO A 708 -26.20 -12.75 -2.65
C PRO A 708 -26.19 -11.33 -3.24
N GLY A 709 -25.03 -10.73 -3.33
CA GLY A 709 -24.84 -9.46 -4.04
C GLY A 709 -25.05 -9.58 -5.56
N PRO A 710 -24.82 -8.52 -6.34
CA PRO A 710 -25.15 -8.45 -7.78
C PRO A 710 -24.56 -9.54 -8.68
N PHE A 711 -23.73 -10.43 -8.14
CA PHE A 711 -23.20 -11.61 -8.84
C PHE A 711 -23.93 -12.93 -8.54
N ALA A 712 -24.99 -12.92 -7.76
CA ALA A 712 -25.69 -14.12 -7.34
C ALA A 712 -26.85 -14.45 -8.26
N SER A 713 -26.65 -14.57 -9.49
CA SER A 713 -27.41 -15.32 -10.51
C SER A 713 -27.20 -14.70 -11.88
N ASP A 714 -26.25 -15.24 -12.64
CA ASP A 714 -26.54 -15.32 -14.06
C ASP A 714 -27.65 -16.39 -14.21
N PRO A 715 -28.78 -16.09 -14.84
CA PRO A 715 -29.72 -17.13 -15.19
C PRO A 715 -29.01 -18.13 -16.12
N PRO A 716 -29.32 -19.44 -16.05
CA PRO A 716 -28.75 -20.40 -16.96
C PRO A 716 -29.01 -19.94 -18.38
N GLY A 717 -27.94 -19.80 -19.16
CA GLY A 717 -27.99 -19.43 -20.58
C GLY A 717 -28.92 -20.36 -21.32
N PRO A 718 -29.54 -19.92 -22.44
CA PRO A 718 -30.59 -20.65 -23.17
C PRO A 718 -30.08 -21.82 -24.00
N PHE A 719 -29.18 -22.66 -23.47
CA PHE A 719 -28.76 -23.92 -24.11
C PHE A 719 -28.66 -25.05 -23.06
N ALA A 720 -29.82 -25.57 -22.67
CA ALA A 720 -29.97 -26.88 -22.14
C ALA A 720 -31.18 -27.52 -22.86
N SER A 721 -30.94 -28.09 -24.01
CA SER A 721 -31.71 -29.21 -24.56
C SER A 721 -30.86 -29.90 -25.63
#